data_6084fda3c6a9b537001b3c23ac830d1e
#
_entry.id   6084fda3c6a9b537001b3c23ac830d1e
#
_cell.length_a   1.000
_cell.length_b   1.000
_cell.length_c   1.000
_cell.angle_alpha   90.00
_cell.angle_beta   90.00
_cell.angle_gamma   90.00
#
_symmetry.space_group_name_H-M   'P 1'
#
loop_
_entity.id
_entity.type
_entity.pdbx_description
1 polymer ?
#
loop_
_entity_poly.entity_id
_entity_poly.type
_entity_poly.pdbx_seq_one_letter_code
_entity_poly.pdbx_strand_id
1 'polypeptide(L)'
;MQEFRVKIGKMTCVNCSNAIERACKKIQGVSDASVSYVNSSGVFLLEDEARSQDVIKKIQNLGFEILENEQNLEEYRKKELIALRKNLLLSIVLSALIMYFEMFDTSFLSQNMQMLLSFFAIFYCGRTFFSHAIKSLKNWNLDMNTLIALGCISAFAYSFCIYLNLFEDEKHLYFSGAAMIISFVLLGKFLETNAKFKALNYQKRLNKIDIKKAKILNEAGELSEIPSAFVKNGDIIVVSEGESVAVDGVVIQGKAEIDTSFLSGEFLPSSVRVDDEIKAGSILLNGNLRIKASKKAMDSTLEQIKDLVFKAGNIKTPLENSVDRISRYFVITIIAFALAVFVFWSFKAGTSEAFLHACAVLLISCPCALGLATPIALITAQGAAMKNFILIKNPAALENLNKIKTAFFDKTGTLTQNNLELFRHNLNAKDFQMLALIESSSSHPIAKAIFKASKIKAQILKGSSEIFIGKGVKYTEENEEYLLGNLKFMQESGVKNLEKADEFLQGLKEEALICVYFSKNGECLGVLTLKNTLKEGAKELIEDFKKQKIQSIILSGDNEKSVQGVANLLGIVDFKAGLLPEEKLQIIKEHKQNSLFVGDGINDAAALNLASVSMSFKEGSDLAKNAGDFILMKDDLRLISWCFKLAKKTKNIIKLNLFWAFFYNILCIPVAAGFVPFITLSPHLAALAMCFSSLCVVLNSLRLRKV
;
A
#
# COMPACT_ATOMS: atom_id res chain seq x y z
N MET A 1 9.90 -19.11 -11.52
CA MET A 1 10.55 -17.90 -10.95
C MET A 1 10.16 -17.79 -9.49
N GLN A 2 11.14 -17.61 -8.63
CA GLN A 2 10.93 -17.58 -7.18
C GLN A 2 11.21 -16.17 -6.66
N GLU A 3 10.40 -15.69 -5.73
CA GLU A 3 10.53 -14.34 -5.17
C GLU A 3 11.40 -14.39 -3.90
N PHE A 4 12.53 -13.71 -3.94
CA PHE A 4 13.45 -13.58 -2.82
C PHE A 4 13.35 -12.18 -2.20
N ARG A 5 13.15 -12.11 -0.89
CA ARG A 5 12.92 -10.87 -0.13
C ARG A 5 13.95 -10.67 0.93
N VAL A 6 14.43 -9.43 1.05
CA VAL A 6 15.40 -9.08 2.08
C VAL A 6 15.11 -7.70 2.67
N LYS A 7 15.45 -7.52 3.94
CA LYS A 7 15.55 -6.19 4.56
C LYS A 7 17.01 -5.73 4.48
N ILE A 8 17.20 -4.46 4.08
CA ILE A 8 18.54 -3.92 3.75
C ILE A 8 18.81 -2.71 4.63
N GLY A 9 19.85 -2.84 5.46
CA GLY A 9 20.37 -1.77 6.29
C GLY A 9 21.43 -0.94 5.58
N LYS A 10 21.84 0.19 6.19
CA LYS A 10 22.88 1.11 5.73
C LYS A 10 22.61 1.84 4.40
N MET A 11 21.37 1.82 3.88
CA MET A 11 20.99 2.68 2.78
C MET A 11 20.79 4.11 3.28
N THR A 12 21.48 5.09 2.70
CA THR A 12 21.42 6.51 3.11
C THR A 12 20.56 7.36 2.19
N CYS A 13 20.32 6.93 0.95
CA CYS A 13 19.54 7.67 -0.04
C CYS A 13 18.96 6.75 -1.11
N VAL A 14 18.11 7.31 -1.97
CA VAL A 14 17.50 6.58 -3.11
C VAL A 14 18.56 6.06 -4.10
N ASN A 15 19.67 6.79 -4.29
CA ASN A 15 20.76 6.31 -5.16
C ASN A 15 21.40 5.01 -4.66
N CYS A 16 21.39 4.76 -3.33
CA CYS A 16 21.84 3.49 -2.76
C CYS A 16 20.93 2.33 -3.22
N SER A 17 19.60 2.49 -3.14
CA SER A 17 18.66 1.47 -3.61
C SER A 17 18.81 1.22 -5.11
N ASN A 18 18.96 2.26 -5.92
CA ASN A 18 19.20 2.16 -7.36
C ASN A 18 20.53 1.46 -7.71
N ALA A 19 21.57 1.64 -6.89
CA ALA A 19 22.84 0.96 -7.06
C ALA A 19 22.71 -0.55 -6.81
N ILE A 20 21.98 -0.94 -5.76
CA ILE A 20 21.70 -2.34 -5.44
C ILE A 20 20.91 -2.99 -6.57
N GLU A 21 19.81 -2.36 -7.02
CA GLU A 21 19.00 -2.88 -8.13
C GLU A 21 19.84 -3.16 -9.37
N ARG A 22 20.61 -2.17 -9.80
CA ARG A 22 21.45 -2.30 -11.01
C ARG A 22 22.52 -3.37 -10.87
N ALA A 23 23.10 -3.51 -9.69
CA ALA A 23 24.13 -4.50 -9.44
C ALA A 23 23.56 -5.92 -9.39
N CYS A 24 22.37 -6.08 -8.81
CA CYS A 24 21.69 -7.37 -8.70
C CYS A 24 21.07 -7.81 -10.04
N LYS A 25 20.52 -6.91 -10.84
CA LYS A 25 20.04 -7.20 -12.20
C LYS A 25 21.13 -7.69 -13.17
N LYS A 26 22.42 -7.49 -12.84
CA LYS A 26 23.54 -8.03 -13.62
C LYS A 26 23.94 -9.44 -13.24
N ILE A 27 23.36 -10.00 -12.18
CA ILE A 27 23.61 -11.38 -11.77
C ILE A 27 22.81 -12.30 -12.68
N GLN A 28 23.46 -13.30 -13.26
CA GLN A 28 22.81 -14.30 -14.10
C GLN A 28 21.78 -15.09 -13.29
N GLY A 29 20.56 -15.21 -13.79
CA GLY A 29 19.44 -15.85 -13.08
C GLY A 29 18.63 -14.93 -12.17
N VAL A 30 18.88 -13.61 -12.20
CA VAL A 30 18.02 -12.58 -11.60
C VAL A 30 17.24 -11.88 -12.72
N SER A 31 15.95 -12.16 -12.83
CA SER A 31 15.10 -11.61 -13.89
C SER A 31 14.65 -10.18 -13.59
N ASP A 32 14.38 -9.85 -12.32
CA ASP A 32 14.06 -8.48 -11.90
C ASP A 32 14.50 -8.22 -10.44
N ALA A 33 14.72 -6.94 -10.13
CA ALA A 33 15.09 -6.47 -8.80
C ALA A 33 14.44 -5.12 -8.53
N SER A 34 13.76 -4.99 -7.41
CA SER A 34 13.17 -3.75 -6.93
C SER A 34 13.56 -3.50 -5.48
N VAL A 35 14.17 -2.34 -5.20
CA VAL A 35 14.68 -1.99 -3.87
C VAL A 35 14.12 -0.64 -3.44
N SER A 36 13.50 -0.61 -2.28
CA SER A 36 12.94 0.60 -1.67
C SER A 36 13.82 1.15 -0.56
N TYR A 37 14.39 2.34 -0.78
CA TYR A 37 15.12 3.07 0.27
C TYR A 37 14.22 3.38 1.47
N VAL A 38 12.97 3.81 1.22
CA VAL A 38 12.07 4.24 2.29
C VAL A 38 11.64 3.06 3.15
N ASN A 39 11.31 1.91 2.55
CA ASN A 39 10.94 0.69 3.28
C ASN A 39 12.15 -0.08 3.82
N SER A 40 13.37 0.27 3.37
CA SER A 40 14.60 -0.47 3.70
C SER A 40 14.49 -1.95 3.35
N SER A 41 13.99 -2.26 2.14
CA SER A 41 13.73 -3.63 1.69
C SER A 41 13.94 -3.78 0.18
N GLY A 42 14.16 -5.02 -0.25
CA GLY A 42 14.27 -5.39 -1.66
C GLY A 42 13.53 -6.67 -1.97
N VAL A 43 13.04 -6.75 -3.21
CA VAL A 43 12.39 -7.92 -3.82
C VAL A 43 13.17 -8.27 -5.08
N PHE A 44 13.55 -9.53 -5.21
CA PHE A 44 14.33 -10.05 -6.32
C PHE A 44 13.62 -11.26 -6.91
N LEU A 45 13.40 -11.25 -8.23
CA LEU A 45 12.83 -12.39 -8.95
C LEU A 45 13.96 -13.27 -9.45
N LEU A 46 14.06 -14.48 -8.90
CA LEU A 46 15.10 -15.44 -9.18
C LEU A 46 14.59 -16.59 -10.04
N GLU A 47 15.41 -17.10 -10.93
CA GLU A 47 15.13 -18.32 -11.69
C GLU A 47 15.29 -19.56 -10.82
N ASP A 48 16.26 -19.52 -9.87
CA ASP A 48 16.59 -20.58 -8.95
C ASP A 48 16.88 -20.02 -7.55
N GLU A 49 16.45 -20.73 -6.50
CA GLU A 49 16.63 -20.37 -5.09
C GLU A 49 18.12 -20.28 -4.69
N ALA A 50 18.98 -21.09 -5.28
CA ALA A 50 20.42 -21.07 -5.05
C ALA A 50 21.05 -19.69 -5.32
N ARG A 51 20.45 -18.88 -6.21
CA ARG A 51 20.89 -17.52 -6.54
C ARG A 51 20.66 -16.49 -5.43
N SER A 52 19.86 -16.81 -4.42
CA SER A 52 19.64 -15.94 -3.26
C SER A 52 20.94 -15.58 -2.54
N GLN A 53 21.88 -16.53 -2.43
CA GLN A 53 23.19 -16.30 -1.84
C GLN A 53 24.07 -15.34 -2.66
N ASP A 54 23.98 -15.40 -3.99
CA ASP A 54 24.70 -14.49 -4.88
C ASP A 54 24.21 -13.05 -4.73
N VAL A 55 22.88 -12.87 -4.61
CA VAL A 55 22.26 -11.57 -4.31
C VAL A 55 22.72 -11.05 -2.95
N ILE A 56 22.69 -11.87 -1.91
CA ILE A 56 23.17 -11.52 -0.56
C ILE A 56 24.62 -11.05 -0.60
N LYS A 57 25.51 -11.86 -1.18
CA LYS A 57 26.95 -11.51 -1.30
C LYS A 57 27.14 -10.20 -2.09
N LYS A 58 26.36 -10.00 -3.16
CA LYS A 58 26.46 -8.77 -3.97
C LYS A 58 26.07 -7.54 -3.17
N ILE A 59 24.99 -7.59 -2.40
CA ILE A 59 24.53 -6.50 -1.53
C ILE A 59 25.58 -6.20 -0.46
N GLN A 60 26.13 -7.22 0.18
CA GLN A 60 27.19 -7.08 1.20
C GLN A 60 28.48 -6.50 0.62
N ASN A 61 28.89 -6.92 -0.58
CA ASN A 61 30.07 -6.39 -1.27
C ASN A 61 29.91 -4.90 -1.64
N LEU A 62 28.69 -4.44 -1.88
CA LEU A 62 28.38 -3.01 -2.04
C LEU A 62 28.43 -2.24 -0.70
N GLY A 63 28.60 -2.95 0.42
CA GLY A 63 28.75 -2.39 1.77
C GLY A 63 27.43 -2.16 2.50
N PHE A 64 26.35 -2.77 2.05
CA PHE A 64 25.05 -2.76 2.73
C PHE A 64 24.92 -3.99 3.65
N GLU A 65 24.01 -3.90 4.60
CA GLU A 65 23.75 -4.93 5.60
C GLU A 65 22.42 -5.61 5.31
N ILE A 66 22.38 -6.93 5.42
CA ILE A 66 21.13 -7.70 5.32
C ILE A 66 20.62 -7.97 6.73
N LEU A 67 19.32 -7.67 6.94
CA LEU A 67 18.64 -7.87 8.21
C LEU A 67 17.65 -9.03 8.03
N GLU A 68 17.71 -10.00 8.92
CA GLU A 68 16.99 -11.27 8.77
C GLU A 68 15.46 -11.12 8.94
N ASN A 69 15.03 -10.18 9.79
CA ASN A 69 13.60 -10.01 10.07
C ASN A 69 13.22 -8.55 10.39
N GLU A 70 11.91 -8.30 10.51
CA GLU A 70 11.35 -6.97 10.78
C GLU A 70 11.74 -6.41 12.15
N GLN A 71 11.96 -7.25 13.16
CA GLN A 71 12.38 -6.82 14.49
C GLN A 71 13.80 -6.28 14.46
N ASN A 72 14.69 -6.95 13.74
CA ASN A 72 16.04 -6.48 13.50
C ASN A 72 16.05 -5.14 12.77
N LEU A 73 15.11 -4.93 11.84
CA LEU A 73 14.93 -3.66 11.16
C LEU A 73 14.45 -2.53 12.09
N GLU A 74 13.51 -2.80 13.00
CA GLU A 74 13.04 -1.79 13.96
C GLU A 74 14.12 -1.42 14.98
N GLU A 75 14.85 -2.41 15.45
CA GLU A 75 15.98 -2.20 16.35
C GLU A 75 17.12 -1.44 15.66
N TYR A 76 17.41 -1.81 14.41
CA TYR A 76 18.36 -1.09 13.56
C TYR A 76 17.96 0.37 13.39
N ARG A 77 16.69 0.65 13.07
CA ARG A 77 16.14 2.02 12.93
C ARG A 77 16.29 2.85 14.21
N LYS A 78 16.03 2.25 15.37
CA LYS A 78 16.22 2.92 16.66
C LYS A 78 17.70 3.22 16.91
N LYS A 79 18.58 2.26 16.66
CA LYS A 79 20.03 2.43 16.80
C LYS A 79 20.56 3.51 15.85
N GLU A 80 20.08 3.55 14.60
CA GLU A 80 20.43 4.58 13.62
C GLU A 80 20.04 5.99 14.10
N LEU A 81 18.80 6.19 14.60
CA LEU A 81 18.36 7.48 15.15
C LEU A 81 19.17 7.91 16.36
N ILE A 82 19.48 7.00 17.27
CA ILE A 82 20.30 7.28 18.46
C ILE A 82 21.72 7.67 18.04
N ALA A 83 22.30 6.96 17.09
CA ALA A 83 23.64 7.28 16.56
C ALA A 83 23.66 8.64 15.86
N LEU A 84 22.67 8.94 15.01
CA LEU A 84 22.54 10.25 14.37
C LEU A 84 22.40 11.37 15.38
N ARG A 85 21.55 11.19 16.41
CA ARG A 85 21.36 12.18 17.49
C ARG A 85 22.67 12.41 18.27
N LYS A 86 23.40 11.36 18.61
CA LYS A 86 24.68 11.43 19.32
C LYS A 86 25.72 12.20 18.51
N ASN A 87 25.88 11.84 17.22
CA ASN A 87 26.82 12.51 16.32
C ASN A 87 26.46 13.98 16.08
N LEU A 88 25.15 14.28 15.94
CA LEU A 88 24.65 15.64 15.80
C LEU A 88 24.98 16.49 17.04
N LEU A 89 24.68 16.02 18.25
CA LEU A 89 24.96 16.76 19.47
C LEU A 89 26.47 17.00 19.63
N LEU A 90 27.27 15.97 19.36
CA LEU A 90 28.74 16.10 19.44
C LEU A 90 29.26 17.11 18.40
N SER A 91 28.77 17.06 17.15
CA SER A 91 29.20 18.01 16.10
C SER A 91 28.80 19.46 16.42
N ILE A 92 27.62 19.66 17.01
CA ILE A 92 27.18 21.02 17.45
C ILE A 92 28.10 21.55 18.54
N VAL A 93 28.43 20.74 19.56
CA VAL A 93 29.34 21.15 20.63
C VAL A 93 30.72 21.50 20.09
N LEU A 94 31.26 20.65 19.20
CA LEU A 94 32.56 20.91 18.56
C LEU A 94 32.54 22.18 17.72
N SER A 95 31.49 22.39 16.90
CA SER A 95 31.34 23.61 16.09
C SER A 95 31.24 24.87 16.95
N ALA A 96 30.52 24.80 18.07
CA ALA A 96 30.41 25.92 19.02
C ALA A 96 31.75 26.26 19.68
N LEU A 97 32.53 25.22 20.05
CA LEU A 97 33.89 25.43 20.60
C LEU A 97 34.84 26.03 19.56
N ILE A 98 34.80 25.58 18.31
CA ILE A 98 35.61 26.13 17.22
C ILE A 98 35.25 27.62 17.02
N MET A 99 33.96 27.95 16.98
CA MET A 99 33.49 29.32 16.82
C MET A 99 33.88 30.21 18.02
N TYR A 100 33.87 29.67 19.24
CA TYR A 100 34.37 30.37 20.41
C TYR A 100 35.86 30.73 20.27
N PHE A 101 36.71 29.78 19.88
CA PHE A 101 38.15 30.06 19.67
C PHE A 101 38.37 31.04 18.51
N GLU A 102 37.58 30.99 17.44
CA GLU A 102 37.67 31.94 16.33
C GLU A 102 37.32 33.39 16.74
N MET A 103 36.32 33.57 17.65
CA MET A 103 35.87 34.89 18.07
C MET A 103 36.74 35.54 19.17
N PHE A 104 37.26 34.74 20.08
CA PHE A 104 37.87 35.26 21.31
C PHE A 104 39.40 35.11 21.40
N ASP A 105 40.02 34.29 20.56
CA ASP A 105 41.43 34.03 20.60
C ASP A 105 42.01 33.75 19.18
N THR A 106 42.94 34.63 18.76
CA THR A 106 43.62 34.53 17.46
C THR A 106 45.02 33.95 17.58
N SER A 107 45.40 33.42 18.76
CA SER A 107 46.73 32.82 18.99
C SER A 107 46.96 31.59 18.12
N PHE A 108 48.24 31.27 17.88
CA PHE A 108 48.63 30.09 17.16
C PHE A 108 48.09 28.79 17.84
N LEU A 109 48.01 28.79 19.17
CA LEU A 109 47.44 27.68 19.91
C LEU A 109 45.95 27.50 19.60
N SER A 110 45.21 28.61 19.52
CA SER A 110 43.81 28.62 19.13
C SER A 110 43.59 28.08 17.71
N GLN A 111 44.40 28.47 16.74
CA GLN A 111 44.35 27.98 15.38
C GLN A 111 44.59 26.46 15.29
N ASN A 112 45.54 25.94 16.07
CA ASN A 112 45.78 24.49 16.19
C ASN A 112 44.57 23.75 16.77
N MET A 113 43.94 24.33 17.81
CA MET A 113 42.73 23.74 18.40
C MET A 113 41.57 23.77 17.44
N GLN A 114 41.34 24.83 16.70
CA GLN A 114 40.32 24.92 15.66
C GLN A 114 40.52 23.85 14.59
N MET A 115 41.73 23.66 14.09
CA MET A 115 42.09 22.63 13.12
C MET A 115 41.80 21.23 13.65
N LEU A 116 42.26 20.88 14.86
CA LEU A 116 42.08 19.56 15.46
C LEU A 116 40.59 19.26 15.73
N LEU A 117 39.88 20.20 16.31
CA LEU A 117 38.42 20.05 16.58
C LEU A 117 37.60 19.92 15.30
N SER A 118 37.94 20.71 14.26
CA SER A 118 37.29 20.62 12.95
C SER A 118 37.61 19.28 12.28
N PHE A 119 38.85 18.82 12.31
CA PHE A 119 39.18 17.49 11.82
C PHE A 119 38.38 16.40 12.51
N PHE A 120 38.27 16.47 13.84
CA PHE A 120 37.47 15.49 14.58
C PHE A 120 35.99 15.60 14.27
N ALA A 121 35.42 16.82 14.18
CA ALA A 121 34.01 17.01 13.79
C ALA A 121 33.71 16.43 12.40
N ILE A 122 34.55 16.67 11.42
CA ILE A 122 34.37 16.22 10.05
C ILE A 122 34.55 14.71 9.95
N PHE A 123 35.68 14.16 10.35
CA PHE A 123 36.04 12.78 10.07
C PHE A 123 35.44 11.77 11.06
N TYR A 124 35.16 12.15 12.31
CA TYR A 124 34.51 11.28 13.27
C TYR A 124 32.99 11.38 13.19
N CYS A 125 32.40 12.59 13.31
CA CYS A 125 30.94 12.72 13.25
C CYS A 125 30.40 12.48 11.84
N GLY A 126 31.14 12.89 10.80
CA GLY A 126 30.80 12.71 9.40
C GLY A 126 31.22 11.38 8.77
N ARG A 127 31.84 10.45 9.53
CA ARG A 127 32.44 9.21 8.99
C ARG A 127 31.52 8.41 8.08
N THR A 128 30.22 8.43 8.35
CA THR A 128 29.21 7.72 7.56
C THR A 128 29.15 8.26 6.13
N PHE A 129 29.16 9.59 5.97
CA PHE A 129 29.12 10.24 4.66
C PHE A 129 30.38 9.93 3.86
N PHE A 130 31.57 10.00 4.49
CA PHE A 130 32.84 9.69 3.82
C PHE A 130 32.95 8.23 3.40
N SER A 131 32.55 7.29 4.27
CA SER A 131 32.59 5.88 3.95
C SER A 131 31.67 5.53 2.77
N HIS A 132 30.50 6.15 2.70
CA HIS A 132 29.59 5.99 1.57
C HIS A 132 30.11 6.68 0.30
N ALA A 133 30.67 7.88 0.41
CA ALA A 133 31.27 8.61 -0.72
C ALA A 133 32.38 7.82 -1.40
N ILE A 134 33.30 7.23 -0.61
CA ILE A 134 34.40 6.41 -1.13
C ILE A 134 33.85 5.18 -1.88
N LYS A 135 32.82 4.50 -1.31
CA LYS A 135 32.18 3.35 -1.96
C LYS A 135 31.43 3.76 -3.24
N SER A 136 30.74 4.88 -3.21
CA SER A 136 30.04 5.45 -4.37
C SER A 136 31.01 5.79 -5.49
N LEU A 137 32.14 6.42 -5.16
CA LEU A 137 33.20 6.77 -6.11
C LEU A 137 33.81 5.53 -6.74
N LYS A 138 34.16 4.52 -5.92
CA LYS A 138 34.71 3.24 -6.41
C LYS A 138 33.78 2.49 -7.37
N ASN A 139 32.46 2.67 -7.21
CA ASN A 139 31.46 2.03 -8.05
C ASN A 139 30.94 2.95 -9.20
N TRP A 140 31.58 4.11 -9.44
CA TRP A 140 31.15 5.11 -10.42
C TRP A 140 29.66 5.52 -10.30
N ASN A 141 29.18 5.57 -9.07
CA ASN A 141 27.78 5.90 -8.75
C ASN A 141 27.73 7.12 -7.82
N LEU A 142 28.05 8.29 -8.38
CA LEU A 142 28.07 9.55 -7.65
C LEU A 142 26.71 9.84 -7.00
N ASP A 143 26.73 10.13 -5.71
CA ASP A 143 25.53 10.37 -4.91
C ASP A 143 25.67 11.63 -4.03
N MET A 144 24.66 11.90 -3.21
CA MET A 144 24.67 13.04 -2.30
C MET A 144 25.84 12.99 -1.30
N ASN A 145 26.25 11.78 -0.86
CA ASN A 145 27.35 11.65 0.09
C ASN A 145 28.65 12.09 -0.56
N THR A 146 28.81 11.91 -1.86
CA THR A 146 29.95 12.39 -2.65
C THR A 146 30.02 13.92 -2.66
N LEU A 147 28.88 14.60 -2.87
CA LEU A 147 28.82 16.08 -2.86
C LEU A 147 29.13 16.64 -1.49
N ILE A 148 28.57 16.06 -0.42
CA ILE A 148 28.84 16.46 0.98
C ILE A 148 30.32 16.23 1.31
N ALA A 149 30.86 15.07 0.98
CA ALA A 149 32.26 14.76 1.26
C ALA A 149 33.20 15.70 0.51
N LEU A 150 32.94 15.96 -0.78
CA LEU A 150 33.72 16.95 -1.56
C LEU A 150 33.65 18.33 -0.94
N GLY A 151 32.46 18.82 -0.61
CA GLY A 151 32.29 20.14 0.00
C GLY A 151 33.00 20.29 1.36
N CYS A 152 32.88 19.26 2.22
CA CYS A 152 33.54 19.29 3.53
C CYS A 152 35.06 19.17 3.42
N ILE A 153 35.57 18.24 2.59
CA ILE A 153 37.03 18.08 2.36
C ILE A 153 37.59 19.35 1.75
N SER A 154 36.91 19.90 0.76
CA SER A 154 37.32 21.13 0.12
C SER A 154 37.39 22.29 1.13
N ALA A 155 36.37 22.50 1.95
CA ALA A 155 36.35 23.56 2.97
C ALA A 155 37.46 23.39 4.03
N PHE A 156 37.70 22.16 4.46
CA PHE A 156 38.79 21.84 5.38
C PHE A 156 40.16 22.04 4.74
N ALA A 157 40.38 21.53 3.52
CA ALA A 157 41.64 21.63 2.79
C ALA A 157 41.98 23.10 2.49
N TYR A 158 40.98 23.90 2.10
CA TYR A 158 41.21 25.34 1.94
C TYR A 158 41.73 26.00 3.22
N SER A 159 41.04 25.79 4.35
CA SER A 159 41.50 26.33 5.65
C SER A 159 42.88 25.80 6.07
N PHE A 160 43.18 24.57 5.75
CA PHE A 160 44.49 23.96 6.03
C PHE A 160 45.59 24.54 5.17
N CYS A 161 45.33 24.88 3.91
CA CYS A 161 46.27 25.59 3.04
C CYS A 161 46.57 26.98 3.53
N ILE A 162 45.56 27.73 4.02
CA ILE A 162 45.75 29.06 4.64
C ILE A 162 46.58 28.93 5.94
N TYR A 163 46.26 27.95 6.76
CA TYR A 163 47.02 27.66 7.99
C TYR A 163 48.51 27.41 7.72
N LEU A 164 48.84 26.77 6.60
CA LEU A 164 50.23 26.53 6.14
C LEU A 164 50.85 27.76 5.44
N ASN A 165 50.16 28.91 5.37
CA ASN A 165 50.57 30.11 4.66
C ASN A 165 50.92 29.90 3.18
N LEU A 166 50.17 28.95 2.50
CA LEU A 166 50.34 28.70 1.07
C LEU A 166 49.66 29.79 0.19
N PHE A 167 48.82 30.65 0.79
CA PHE A 167 48.18 31.79 0.16
C PHE A 167 48.59 33.08 0.90
N GLU A 168 49.41 33.92 0.24
CA GLU A 168 50.08 35.08 0.88
C GLU A 168 49.13 36.20 1.33
N ASP A 169 47.97 36.31 0.72
CA ASP A 169 47.01 37.45 0.97
C ASP A 169 45.82 37.11 1.88
N GLU A 170 45.67 35.83 2.33
CA GLU A 170 44.49 35.39 3.03
C GLU A 170 44.76 35.04 4.51
N LYS A 171 43.96 35.66 5.40
CA LYS A 171 44.09 35.42 6.86
C LYS A 171 42.89 34.73 7.50
N HIS A 172 41.78 34.57 6.77
CA HIS A 172 40.55 34.00 7.35
C HIS A 172 40.50 32.49 7.23
N LEU A 173 40.70 31.80 8.37
CA LEU A 173 40.49 30.37 8.49
C LEU A 173 39.00 30.05 8.42
N TYR A 174 38.64 28.97 7.75
CA TYR A 174 37.26 28.53 7.56
C TYR A 174 36.96 27.17 8.26
N PHE A 175 37.69 26.90 9.36
CA PHE A 175 37.51 25.64 10.11
C PHE A 175 36.15 25.56 10.80
N SER A 176 35.63 26.67 11.31
CA SER A 176 34.26 26.73 11.87
C SER A 176 33.19 26.45 10.84
N GLY A 177 33.32 27.06 9.65
CA GLY A 177 32.40 26.81 8.54
C GLY A 177 32.39 25.35 8.11
N ALA A 178 33.57 24.72 8.00
CA ALA A 178 33.69 23.30 7.62
C ALA A 178 33.03 22.36 8.67
N ALA A 179 33.19 22.65 9.98
CA ALA A 179 32.53 21.90 11.04
C ALA A 179 31.00 22.12 11.08
N MET A 180 30.54 23.35 10.82
CA MET A 180 29.11 23.69 10.74
C MET A 180 28.44 22.96 9.58
N ILE A 181 29.09 22.79 8.44
CA ILE A 181 28.54 22.01 7.31
C ILE A 181 28.13 20.61 7.79
N ILE A 182 29.01 19.89 8.49
CA ILE A 182 28.69 18.55 9.02
C ILE A 182 27.54 18.61 10.03
N SER A 183 27.51 19.61 10.91
CA SER A 183 26.46 19.76 11.90
C SER A 183 25.09 19.98 11.25
N PHE A 184 25.00 20.84 10.24
CA PHE A 184 23.75 21.08 9.50
C PHE A 184 23.36 19.85 8.66
N VAL A 185 24.29 19.17 8.00
CA VAL A 185 24.00 17.94 7.25
C VAL A 185 23.48 16.83 8.18
N LEU A 186 24.07 16.65 9.36
CA LEU A 186 23.59 15.70 10.37
C LEU A 186 22.20 16.08 10.90
N LEU A 187 21.93 17.38 11.11
CA LEU A 187 20.61 17.87 11.49
C LEU A 187 19.56 17.52 10.42
N GLY A 188 19.86 17.83 9.17
CA GLY A 188 18.98 17.47 8.06
C GLY A 188 18.71 16.00 7.98
N LYS A 189 19.74 15.17 8.10
CA LYS A 189 19.63 13.70 8.06
C LYS A 189 18.84 13.16 9.25
N PHE A 190 19.04 13.70 10.44
CA PHE A 190 18.23 13.31 11.60
C PHE A 190 16.75 13.64 11.42
N LEU A 191 16.43 14.86 10.96
CA LEU A 191 15.05 15.29 10.70
C LEU A 191 14.40 14.44 9.61
N GLU A 192 15.09 14.19 8.51
CA GLU A 192 14.66 13.33 7.40
C GLU A 192 14.34 11.90 7.89
N THR A 193 15.29 11.27 8.60
CA THR A 193 15.16 9.90 9.09
C THR A 193 14.00 9.77 10.09
N ASN A 194 13.87 10.72 11.02
CA ASN A 194 12.77 10.73 11.98
C ASN A 194 11.40 10.89 11.29
N ALA A 195 11.32 11.75 10.29
CA ALA A 195 10.09 11.99 9.55
C ALA A 195 9.72 10.79 8.64
N LYS A 196 10.71 10.15 8.01
CA LYS A 196 10.56 8.88 7.29
C LYS A 196 9.96 7.79 8.20
N PHE A 197 10.48 7.63 9.40
CA PHE A 197 9.96 6.64 10.34
C PHE A 197 8.53 6.96 10.82
N LYS A 198 8.20 8.23 10.97
CA LYS A 198 6.81 8.63 11.22
C LYS A 198 5.89 8.28 10.05
N ALA A 199 6.33 8.44 8.81
CA ALA A 199 5.53 8.08 7.63
C ALA A 199 5.19 6.59 7.60
N LEU A 200 6.09 5.71 8.04
CA LEU A 200 5.93 4.25 8.08
C LEU A 200 5.10 3.71 9.27
N ASN A 201 4.53 4.57 10.12
CA ASN A 201 3.83 4.11 11.33
C ASN A 201 2.61 3.20 11.06
N TYR A 202 2.03 3.21 9.84
CA TYR A 202 0.95 2.29 9.51
C TYR A 202 1.43 0.83 9.44
N GLN A 203 2.66 0.59 8.94
CA GLN A 203 3.26 -0.74 8.92
C GLN A 203 3.50 -1.27 10.33
N LYS A 204 3.80 -0.37 11.30
CA LYS A 204 3.93 -0.76 12.70
C LYS A 204 2.64 -1.28 13.33
N ARG A 205 1.47 -0.83 12.86
CA ARG A 205 0.19 -1.36 13.33
C ARG A 205 -0.04 -2.79 12.86
N LEU A 206 0.31 -3.09 11.60
CA LEU A 206 0.32 -4.46 11.06
C LEU A 206 1.25 -5.38 11.86
N ASN A 207 2.46 -4.89 12.17
CA ASN A 207 3.45 -5.67 12.90
C ASN A 207 3.14 -5.81 14.41
N LYS A 208 2.32 -4.94 15.00
CA LYS A 208 1.86 -5.11 16.39
C LYS A 208 0.94 -6.30 16.59
N ILE A 209 0.29 -6.78 15.52
CA ILE A 209 -0.53 -7.98 15.49
C ILE A 209 0.34 -9.22 15.16
N ASP A 210 1.65 -9.11 15.33
CA ASP A 210 2.57 -10.23 15.09
C ASP A 210 2.42 -11.26 16.21
N ILE A 211 1.65 -12.28 15.93
CA ILE A 211 1.36 -13.38 16.86
C ILE A 211 2.53 -14.35 16.77
N LYS A 212 3.48 -14.21 17.69
CA LYS A 212 4.72 -15.01 17.66
C LYS A 212 4.53 -16.44 18.05
N LYS A 213 3.54 -16.72 18.91
CA LYS A 213 3.31 -18.02 19.51
C LYS A 213 1.84 -18.38 19.43
N ALA A 214 1.57 -19.66 19.25
CA ALA A 214 0.25 -20.25 19.30
C ALA A 214 0.24 -21.35 20.34
N LYS A 215 -0.85 -21.47 21.11
CA LYS A 215 -1.10 -22.56 22.03
C LYS A 215 -1.81 -23.67 21.26
N ILE A 216 -1.16 -24.79 21.03
CA ILE A 216 -1.75 -25.95 20.37
C ILE A 216 -2.05 -27.05 21.39
N LEU A 217 -3.12 -27.79 21.10
CA LEU A 217 -3.47 -28.99 21.84
C LEU A 217 -2.89 -30.19 21.09
N ASN A 218 -1.95 -30.93 21.71
CA ASN A 218 -1.40 -32.15 21.12
C ASN A 218 -2.40 -33.32 21.23
N GLU A 219 -2.10 -34.44 20.58
CA GLU A 219 -2.97 -35.64 20.59
C GLU A 219 -3.19 -36.20 22.01
N ALA A 220 -2.29 -35.93 22.94
CA ALA A 220 -2.40 -36.32 24.36
C ALA A 220 -3.29 -35.38 25.17
N GLY A 221 -3.83 -34.30 24.58
CA GLY A 221 -4.65 -33.32 25.26
C GLY A 221 -3.86 -32.27 26.08
N GLU A 222 -2.54 -32.21 25.93
CA GLU A 222 -1.69 -31.24 26.62
C GLU A 222 -1.52 -29.97 25.81
N LEU A 223 -1.51 -28.80 26.45
CA LEU A 223 -1.24 -27.51 25.83
C LEU A 223 0.27 -27.31 25.66
N SER A 224 0.69 -27.11 24.44
CA SER A 224 2.06 -26.71 24.12
C SER A 224 2.08 -25.37 23.40
N GLU A 225 3.04 -24.53 23.77
CA GLU A 225 3.25 -23.23 23.13
C GLU A 225 4.31 -23.38 22.03
N ILE A 226 3.92 -23.16 20.79
CA ILE A 226 4.82 -23.24 19.62
C ILE A 226 4.91 -21.87 18.93
N PRO A 227 6.00 -21.58 18.20
CA PRO A 227 6.00 -20.43 17.29
C PRO A 227 4.86 -20.57 16.26
N SER A 228 4.09 -19.49 16.06
CA SER A 228 2.91 -19.50 15.16
C SER A 228 3.24 -19.98 13.74
N ALA A 229 4.47 -19.72 13.26
CA ALA A 229 4.95 -20.16 11.96
C ALA A 229 4.94 -21.67 11.74
N PHE A 230 4.95 -22.47 12.83
CA PHE A 230 4.93 -23.94 12.75
C PHE A 230 3.53 -24.54 12.84
N VAL A 231 2.49 -23.74 13.00
CA VAL A 231 1.10 -24.21 12.98
C VAL A 231 0.77 -24.79 11.61
N LYS A 232 0.24 -26.00 11.60
CA LYS A 232 -0.14 -26.75 10.39
C LYS A 232 -1.66 -26.73 10.22
N ASN A 233 -2.09 -27.01 9.00
CA ASN A 233 -3.51 -27.25 8.74
C ASN A 233 -3.99 -28.48 9.53
N GLY A 234 -5.10 -28.31 10.24
CA GLY A 234 -5.68 -29.35 11.10
C GLY A 234 -5.30 -29.25 12.57
N ASP A 235 -4.26 -28.49 12.94
CA ASP A 235 -3.89 -28.28 14.35
C ASP A 235 -5.04 -27.63 15.13
N ILE A 236 -5.19 -28.04 16.40
CA ILE A 236 -6.17 -27.43 17.32
C ILE A 236 -5.48 -26.33 18.13
N ILE A 237 -5.91 -25.09 17.90
CA ILE A 237 -5.37 -23.92 18.57
C ILE A 237 -6.33 -23.52 19.71
N VAL A 238 -5.78 -23.22 20.88
CA VAL A 238 -6.53 -22.68 22.01
C VAL A 238 -6.26 -21.19 22.12
N VAL A 239 -7.32 -20.40 22.11
CA VAL A 239 -7.24 -18.94 22.21
C VAL A 239 -8.08 -18.49 23.39
N SER A 240 -7.48 -17.72 24.29
CA SER A 240 -8.11 -17.20 25.52
C SER A 240 -8.47 -15.72 25.36
N GLU A 241 -9.25 -15.22 26.30
CA GLU A 241 -9.63 -13.80 26.38
C GLU A 241 -8.39 -12.88 26.33
N GLY A 242 -8.47 -11.81 25.52
CA GLY A 242 -7.38 -10.88 25.28
C GLY A 242 -6.32 -11.36 24.29
N GLU A 243 -6.35 -12.62 23.86
CA GLU A 243 -5.40 -13.16 22.89
C GLU A 243 -5.88 -12.97 21.45
N SER A 244 -4.92 -12.95 20.54
CA SER A 244 -5.20 -12.86 19.10
C SER A 244 -5.14 -14.24 18.44
N VAL A 245 -6.01 -14.49 17.49
CA VAL A 245 -6.06 -15.73 16.69
C VAL A 245 -4.85 -15.80 15.76
N ALA A 246 -4.05 -16.85 15.88
CA ALA A 246 -2.78 -16.98 15.19
C ALA A 246 -2.93 -17.35 13.69
N VAL A 247 -3.92 -18.16 13.33
CA VAL A 247 -4.12 -18.70 12.00
C VAL A 247 -5.62 -18.78 11.69
N ASP A 248 -5.99 -18.67 10.42
CA ASP A 248 -7.38 -18.85 9.99
C ASP A 248 -7.88 -20.26 10.36
N GLY A 249 -9.11 -20.38 10.83
CA GLY A 249 -9.66 -21.68 11.21
C GLY A 249 -11.16 -21.67 11.43
N VAL A 250 -11.70 -22.82 11.88
CA VAL A 250 -13.09 -22.99 12.23
C VAL A 250 -13.18 -23.30 13.71
N VAL A 251 -14.14 -22.67 14.39
CA VAL A 251 -14.38 -22.88 15.82
C VAL A 251 -14.97 -24.29 16.04
N ILE A 252 -14.27 -25.13 16.81
CA ILE A 252 -14.73 -26.49 17.13
C ILE A 252 -15.31 -26.59 18.54
N GLN A 253 -14.97 -25.63 19.42
CA GLN A 253 -15.51 -25.60 20.78
C GLN A 253 -15.45 -24.18 21.34
N GLY A 254 -16.51 -23.78 22.07
CA GLY A 254 -16.61 -22.51 22.77
C GLY A 254 -17.54 -21.51 22.09
N LYS A 255 -17.69 -20.37 22.75
CA LYS A 255 -18.41 -19.18 22.28
C LYS A 255 -17.64 -17.96 22.78
N ALA A 256 -17.45 -16.98 21.91
CA ALA A 256 -16.72 -15.76 22.26
C ALA A 256 -17.25 -14.56 21.49
N GLU A 257 -16.96 -13.37 21.98
CA GLU A 257 -17.04 -12.14 21.20
C GLU A 257 -15.63 -11.79 20.70
N ILE A 258 -15.53 -11.46 19.43
CA ILE A 258 -14.26 -11.15 18.78
C ILE A 258 -14.27 -9.75 18.19
N ASP A 259 -13.15 -9.06 18.32
CA ASP A 259 -12.87 -7.82 17.60
C ASP A 259 -12.15 -8.16 16.28
N THR A 260 -12.86 -7.93 15.17
CA THR A 260 -12.34 -8.08 13.81
C THR A 260 -12.08 -6.73 13.15
N SER A 261 -12.17 -5.63 13.89
CA SER A 261 -12.11 -4.26 13.37
C SER A 261 -10.88 -3.97 12.51
N PHE A 262 -9.77 -4.61 12.83
CA PHE A 262 -8.54 -4.50 12.02
C PHE A 262 -8.67 -5.13 10.63
N LEU A 263 -9.42 -6.21 10.51
CA LEU A 263 -9.56 -7.00 9.27
C LEU A 263 -10.76 -6.57 8.44
N SER A 264 -11.91 -6.36 9.09
CA SER A 264 -13.19 -6.03 8.45
C SER A 264 -13.54 -4.54 8.51
N GLY A 265 -12.96 -3.83 9.48
CA GLY A 265 -13.30 -2.45 9.76
C GLY A 265 -14.63 -2.26 10.50
N GLU A 266 -15.28 -3.31 10.92
CA GLU A 266 -16.47 -3.26 11.76
C GLU A 266 -16.06 -3.00 13.20
N PHE A 267 -16.60 -1.94 13.80
CA PHE A 267 -16.28 -1.56 15.18
C PHE A 267 -17.07 -2.36 16.23
N LEU A 268 -18.18 -2.97 15.81
CA LEU A 268 -18.98 -3.78 16.72
C LEU A 268 -18.38 -5.19 16.82
N PRO A 269 -18.17 -5.70 18.04
CA PRO A 269 -17.74 -7.07 18.22
C PRO A 269 -18.71 -8.06 17.59
N SER A 270 -18.18 -9.08 16.96
CA SER A 270 -18.99 -10.16 16.40
C SER A 270 -18.96 -11.38 17.32
N SER A 271 -20.13 -12.00 17.53
CA SER A 271 -20.24 -13.23 18.32
C SER A 271 -19.95 -14.43 17.43
N VAL A 272 -19.03 -15.30 17.83
CA VAL A 272 -18.67 -16.55 17.14
C VAL A 272 -19.04 -17.76 18.00
N ARG A 273 -19.46 -18.83 17.31
CA ARG A 273 -19.89 -20.11 17.88
C ARG A 273 -19.22 -21.25 17.15
N VAL A 274 -19.49 -22.47 17.60
CA VAL A 274 -19.06 -23.69 16.89
C VAL A 274 -19.51 -23.66 15.43
N ASP A 275 -18.65 -24.08 14.51
CA ASP A 275 -18.75 -24.08 13.05
C ASP A 275 -18.59 -22.70 12.39
N ASP A 276 -18.41 -21.63 13.14
CA ASP A 276 -18.09 -20.31 12.57
C ASP A 276 -16.61 -20.23 12.15
N GLU A 277 -16.37 -19.58 11.00
CA GLU A 277 -15.02 -19.26 10.55
C GLU A 277 -14.43 -18.07 11.32
N ILE A 278 -13.18 -18.18 11.73
CA ILE A 278 -12.42 -17.11 12.37
C ILE A 278 -11.11 -16.84 11.62
N LYS A 279 -10.76 -15.58 11.51
CA LYS A 279 -9.56 -15.13 10.76
C LYS A 279 -8.40 -14.79 11.69
N ALA A 280 -7.18 -15.07 11.23
CA ALA A 280 -5.95 -14.67 11.90
C ALA A 280 -5.91 -13.14 12.11
N GLY A 281 -5.53 -12.71 13.32
CA GLY A 281 -5.52 -11.30 13.70
C GLY A 281 -6.80 -10.81 14.38
N SER A 282 -7.86 -11.64 14.48
CA SER A 282 -9.02 -11.37 15.35
C SER A 282 -8.59 -11.44 16.81
N ILE A 283 -9.12 -10.56 17.67
CA ILE A 283 -8.82 -10.52 19.11
C ILE A 283 -10.05 -11.00 19.88
N LEU A 284 -9.89 -11.99 20.77
CA LEU A 284 -10.97 -12.41 21.65
C LEU A 284 -11.18 -11.36 22.74
N LEU A 285 -12.38 -10.81 22.82
CA LEU A 285 -12.75 -9.84 23.86
C LEU A 285 -13.27 -10.52 25.13
N ASN A 286 -13.91 -11.67 24.98
CA ASN A 286 -14.35 -12.53 26.08
C ASN A 286 -14.38 -13.99 25.63
N GLY A 287 -14.46 -14.91 26.60
CA GLY A 287 -14.57 -16.35 26.35
C GLY A 287 -13.26 -17.03 25.97
N ASN A 288 -13.39 -18.33 25.69
CA ASN A 288 -12.29 -19.18 25.24
C ASN A 288 -12.75 -19.99 24.02
N LEU A 289 -11.89 -20.13 23.03
CA LEU A 289 -12.17 -20.89 21.83
C LEU A 289 -11.15 -21.98 21.60
N ARG A 290 -11.62 -23.12 21.09
CA ARG A 290 -10.77 -24.10 20.38
C ARG A 290 -11.06 -23.98 18.90
N ILE A 291 -10.01 -23.79 18.12
CA ILE A 291 -10.08 -23.49 16.69
C ILE A 291 -9.28 -24.55 15.96
N LYS A 292 -9.88 -25.21 14.97
CA LYS A 292 -9.17 -26.09 14.07
C LYS A 292 -8.62 -25.25 12.93
N ALA A 293 -7.29 -25.20 12.80
CA ALA A 293 -6.62 -24.45 11.72
C ALA A 293 -7.07 -24.96 10.36
N SER A 294 -7.54 -24.06 9.50
CA SER A 294 -7.94 -24.33 8.11
C SER A 294 -6.82 -24.09 7.10
N LYS A 295 -5.77 -23.38 7.52
CA LYS A 295 -4.61 -23.03 6.69
C LYS A 295 -3.32 -23.18 7.49
N LYS A 296 -2.18 -23.20 6.75
CA LYS A 296 -0.87 -22.99 7.37
C LYS A 296 -0.70 -21.53 7.77
N ALA A 297 0.17 -21.27 8.74
CA ALA A 297 0.43 -19.91 9.23
C ALA A 297 0.82 -18.92 8.11
N MET A 298 1.67 -19.34 7.17
CA MET A 298 2.12 -18.51 6.05
C MET A 298 1.01 -18.15 5.05
N ASP A 299 -0.05 -18.95 5.01
CA ASP A 299 -1.21 -18.77 4.11
C ASP A 299 -2.37 -18.05 4.81
N SER A 300 -2.18 -17.63 6.09
CA SER A 300 -3.21 -16.92 6.84
C SER A 300 -3.54 -15.56 6.26
N THR A 301 -4.77 -15.10 6.46
CA THR A 301 -5.25 -13.80 5.96
C THR A 301 -4.36 -12.65 6.40
N LEU A 302 -3.87 -12.66 7.65
CA LEU A 302 -2.98 -11.63 8.17
C LEU A 302 -1.63 -11.60 7.44
N GLU A 303 -1.03 -12.77 7.20
CA GLU A 303 0.25 -12.86 6.49
C GLU A 303 0.11 -12.47 5.01
N GLN A 304 -1.01 -12.80 4.38
CA GLN A 304 -1.31 -12.34 3.02
C GLN A 304 -1.41 -10.81 2.94
N ILE A 305 -2.05 -10.15 3.91
CA ILE A 305 -2.11 -8.68 3.99
C ILE A 305 -0.70 -8.10 4.15
N LYS A 306 0.10 -8.65 5.06
CA LYS A 306 1.50 -8.22 5.28
C LYS A 306 2.32 -8.37 3.99
N ASP A 307 2.15 -9.49 3.29
CA ASP A 307 2.82 -9.78 2.03
C ASP A 307 2.48 -8.76 0.94
N LEU A 308 1.20 -8.49 0.73
CA LEU A 308 0.72 -7.52 -0.25
C LEU A 308 1.22 -6.10 0.06
N VAL A 309 1.20 -5.68 1.33
CA VAL A 309 1.75 -4.38 1.77
C VAL A 309 3.26 -4.31 1.53
N PHE A 310 3.98 -5.38 1.81
CA PHE A 310 5.42 -5.45 1.55
C PHE A 310 5.74 -5.32 0.06
N LYS A 311 5.05 -6.07 -0.79
CA LYS A 311 5.21 -6.02 -2.26
C LYS A 311 4.89 -4.63 -2.79
N ALA A 312 3.74 -4.09 -2.44
CA ALA A 312 3.31 -2.76 -2.84
C ALA A 312 4.32 -1.66 -2.47
N GLY A 313 4.94 -1.77 -1.29
CA GLY A 313 5.94 -0.82 -0.83
C GLY A 313 7.27 -0.88 -1.60
N ASN A 314 7.51 -1.92 -2.40
CA ASN A 314 8.71 -2.08 -3.21
C ASN A 314 8.47 -1.82 -4.70
N ILE A 315 7.24 -1.68 -5.17
CA ILE A 315 6.93 -1.35 -6.56
C ILE A 315 7.23 0.13 -6.80
N LYS A 316 8.12 0.43 -7.75
CA LYS A 316 8.40 1.80 -8.20
C LYS A 316 7.41 2.26 -9.25
N THR A 317 6.94 3.48 -9.09
CA THR A 317 6.06 4.10 -10.09
C THR A 317 6.85 4.66 -11.27
N PRO A 318 6.21 4.85 -12.46
CA PRO A 318 6.85 5.49 -13.59
C PRO A 318 7.43 6.87 -13.27
N LEU A 319 6.75 7.63 -12.41
CA LEU A 319 7.22 8.94 -11.96
C LEU A 319 8.49 8.83 -11.11
N GLU A 320 8.56 7.87 -10.18
CA GLU A 320 9.77 7.60 -9.40
C GLU A 320 10.97 7.26 -10.29
N ASN A 321 10.78 6.38 -11.28
CA ASN A 321 11.82 6.02 -12.23
C ASN A 321 12.33 7.23 -13.03
N SER A 322 11.44 8.16 -13.38
CA SER A 322 11.79 9.41 -14.09
C SER A 322 12.60 10.35 -13.21
N VAL A 323 12.18 10.53 -11.95
CA VAL A 323 12.89 11.34 -10.95
C VAL A 323 14.27 10.77 -10.66
N ASP A 324 14.40 9.44 -10.51
CA ASP A 324 15.67 8.75 -10.28
C ASP A 324 16.65 8.97 -11.44
N ARG A 325 16.16 8.97 -12.69
CA ARG A 325 16.95 9.25 -13.87
C ARG A 325 17.49 10.68 -13.86
N ILE A 326 16.62 11.65 -13.59
CA ILE A 326 17.00 13.08 -13.51
C ILE A 326 18.05 13.28 -12.42
N SER A 327 17.84 12.73 -11.23
CA SER A 327 18.75 12.87 -10.08
C SER A 327 20.17 12.38 -10.39
N ARG A 328 20.32 11.34 -11.20
CA ARG A 328 21.64 10.81 -11.58
C ARG A 328 22.44 11.79 -12.43
N TYR A 329 21.82 12.34 -13.47
CA TYR A 329 22.50 13.30 -14.35
C TYR A 329 22.74 14.62 -13.62
N PHE A 330 21.85 15.00 -12.72
CA PHE A 330 21.95 16.23 -11.96
C PHE A 330 23.25 16.31 -11.15
N VAL A 331 23.65 15.24 -10.46
CA VAL A 331 24.90 15.22 -9.64
C VAL A 331 26.11 15.46 -10.52
N ILE A 332 26.21 14.81 -11.67
CA ILE A 332 27.34 14.97 -12.60
C ILE A 332 27.39 16.40 -13.14
N THR A 333 26.24 16.96 -13.54
CA THR A 333 26.13 18.33 -14.03
C THR A 333 26.55 19.35 -12.98
N ILE A 334 26.17 19.13 -11.71
CA ILE A 334 26.54 20.04 -10.61
C ILE A 334 28.03 20.03 -10.34
N ILE A 335 28.68 18.84 -10.35
CA ILE A 335 30.15 18.77 -10.19
C ILE A 335 30.86 19.53 -11.30
N ALA A 336 30.44 19.35 -12.55
CA ALA A 336 31.00 20.08 -13.69
C ALA A 336 30.74 21.59 -13.57
N PHE A 337 29.54 21.98 -13.13
CA PHE A 337 29.20 23.40 -12.92
C PHE A 337 30.00 24.02 -11.77
N ALA A 338 30.18 23.34 -10.64
CA ALA A 338 31.01 23.81 -9.53
C ALA A 338 32.46 24.02 -9.96
N LEU A 339 33.01 23.12 -10.79
CA LEU A 339 34.34 23.28 -11.36
C LEU A 339 34.42 24.52 -12.29
N ALA A 340 33.42 24.75 -13.11
CA ALA A 340 33.33 25.93 -13.97
C ALA A 340 33.27 27.22 -13.14
N VAL A 341 32.49 27.23 -12.06
CA VAL A 341 32.39 28.37 -11.11
C VAL A 341 33.74 28.60 -10.43
N PHE A 342 34.42 27.54 -10.01
CA PHE A 342 35.75 27.66 -9.45
C PHE A 342 36.74 28.31 -10.41
N VAL A 343 36.80 27.83 -11.64
CA VAL A 343 37.69 28.38 -12.68
C VAL A 343 37.35 29.86 -12.96
N PHE A 344 36.05 30.18 -13.14
CA PHE A 344 35.61 31.54 -13.41
C PHE A 344 36.05 32.52 -12.32
N TRP A 345 35.80 32.21 -11.04
CA TRP A 345 36.12 33.08 -9.95
C TRP A 345 37.62 33.12 -9.62
N SER A 346 38.38 32.06 -9.92
CA SER A 346 39.85 32.07 -9.78
C SER A 346 40.51 33.14 -10.66
N PHE A 347 39.96 33.41 -11.85
CA PHE A 347 40.43 34.48 -12.72
C PHE A 347 39.92 35.87 -12.34
N LYS A 348 38.73 35.97 -11.70
CA LYS A 348 38.07 37.22 -11.46
C LYS A 348 38.35 37.83 -10.08
N ALA A 349 38.39 37.04 -9.02
CA ALA A 349 38.45 37.50 -7.64
C ALA A 349 39.43 36.71 -6.75
N GLY A 350 40.22 35.78 -7.36
CA GLY A 350 41.20 35.00 -6.64
C GLY A 350 40.66 33.63 -6.17
N THR A 351 41.59 32.82 -5.64
CA THR A 351 41.34 31.41 -5.31
C THR A 351 40.39 31.22 -4.10
N SER A 352 40.40 32.20 -3.16
CA SER A 352 39.53 32.17 -1.98
C SER A 352 38.04 32.24 -2.34
N GLU A 353 37.64 33.26 -3.05
CA GLU A 353 36.26 33.44 -3.51
C GLU A 353 35.83 32.31 -4.43
N ALA A 354 36.69 31.85 -5.33
CA ALA A 354 36.44 30.74 -6.18
C ALA A 354 36.11 29.49 -5.38
N PHE A 355 36.85 29.23 -4.33
CA PHE A 355 36.66 28.07 -3.48
C PHE A 355 35.35 28.11 -2.69
N LEU A 356 35.03 29.26 -2.08
CA LEU A 356 33.81 29.46 -1.31
C LEU A 356 32.57 29.27 -2.21
N HIS A 357 32.57 29.90 -3.39
CA HIS A 357 31.45 29.75 -4.35
C HIS A 357 31.29 28.32 -4.86
N ALA A 358 32.39 27.64 -5.23
CA ALA A 358 32.34 26.24 -5.68
C ALA A 358 31.82 25.30 -4.58
N CYS A 359 32.30 25.47 -3.33
CA CYS A 359 31.82 24.71 -2.17
C CYS A 359 30.33 24.97 -1.89
N ALA A 360 29.90 26.23 -1.94
CA ALA A 360 28.50 26.60 -1.75
C ALA A 360 27.60 25.97 -2.81
N VAL A 361 28.02 25.95 -4.09
CA VAL A 361 27.31 25.29 -5.19
C VAL A 361 27.20 23.78 -4.96
N LEU A 362 28.28 23.09 -4.55
CA LEU A 362 28.25 21.65 -4.28
C LEU A 362 27.27 21.29 -3.17
N LEU A 363 27.22 22.09 -2.10
CA LEU A 363 26.39 21.82 -0.92
C LEU A 363 24.92 22.14 -1.15
N ILE A 364 24.62 23.31 -1.78
CA ILE A 364 23.23 23.74 -2.02
C ILE A 364 22.52 22.81 -3.00
N SER A 365 23.23 22.25 -3.94
CA SER A 365 22.69 21.50 -5.06
C SER A 365 22.38 20.04 -4.74
N CYS A 366 22.36 19.63 -3.49
CA CYS A 366 21.98 18.26 -3.14
C CYS A 366 20.56 17.92 -3.59
N PRO A 367 20.34 16.87 -4.36
CA PRO A 367 18.99 16.46 -4.82
C PRO A 367 18.26 15.61 -3.77
N CYS A 368 18.50 15.81 -2.47
CA CYS A 368 17.97 14.99 -1.38
C CYS A 368 16.44 15.03 -1.34
N ALA A 369 15.86 16.24 -1.45
CA ALA A 369 14.42 16.45 -1.45
C ALA A 369 13.75 15.83 -2.68
N LEU A 370 14.41 15.85 -3.84
CA LEU A 370 13.90 15.32 -5.10
C LEU A 370 13.70 13.80 -5.02
N GLY A 371 14.69 13.07 -4.50
CA GLY A 371 14.60 11.61 -4.37
C GLY A 371 13.53 11.13 -3.37
N LEU A 372 13.12 11.99 -2.42
CA LEU A 372 12.11 11.66 -1.42
C LEU A 372 10.70 12.13 -1.78
N ALA A 373 10.57 13.04 -2.73
CA ALA A 373 9.32 13.74 -3.06
C ALA A 373 8.16 12.80 -3.38
N THR A 374 8.40 11.77 -4.19
CA THR A 374 7.39 10.79 -4.62
C THR A 374 7.24 9.63 -3.64
N PRO A 375 8.31 8.92 -3.21
CA PRO A 375 8.17 7.74 -2.37
C PRO A 375 7.48 8.01 -1.03
N ILE A 376 7.81 9.11 -0.34
CA ILE A 376 7.19 9.43 0.95
C ILE A 376 5.70 9.76 0.78
N ALA A 377 5.32 10.47 -0.29
CA ALA A 377 3.93 10.77 -0.57
C ALA A 377 3.12 9.48 -0.83
N LEU A 378 3.66 8.57 -1.65
CA LEU A 378 3.00 7.28 -1.96
C LEU A 378 2.86 6.40 -0.72
N ILE A 379 3.90 6.24 0.09
CA ILE A 379 3.84 5.45 1.32
C ILE A 379 2.85 6.06 2.32
N THR A 380 2.81 7.39 2.41
CA THR A 380 1.83 8.07 3.29
C THR A 380 0.41 7.87 2.76
N ALA A 381 0.21 7.89 1.44
CA ALA A 381 -1.08 7.60 0.80
C ALA A 381 -1.52 6.15 1.04
N GLN A 382 -0.61 5.17 0.89
CA GLN A 382 -0.88 3.77 1.23
C GLN A 382 -1.29 3.61 2.70
N GLY A 383 -0.60 4.32 3.60
CA GLY A 383 -0.96 4.33 5.02
C GLY A 383 -2.33 4.95 5.31
N ALA A 384 -2.73 5.98 4.56
CA ALA A 384 -4.06 6.57 4.66
C ALA A 384 -5.13 5.64 4.08
N ALA A 385 -4.86 4.98 2.96
CA ALA A 385 -5.74 3.98 2.35
C ALA A 385 -6.00 2.82 3.30
N MET A 386 -4.95 2.27 3.92
CA MET A 386 -5.08 1.17 4.87
C MET A 386 -5.91 1.52 6.11
N LYS A 387 -5.86 2.77 6.57
CA LYS A 387 -6.74 3.24 7.65
C LYS A 387 -8.22 3.24 7.26
N ASN A 388 -8.50 3.41 5.98
CA ASN A 388 -9.84 3.39 5.41
C ASN A 388 -10.18 2.02 4.81
N PHE A 389 -9.50 0.95 5.25
CA PHE A 389 -9.76 -0.43 4.82
C PHE A 389 -9.60 -0.63 3.31
N ILE A 390 -8.63 0.06 2.71
CA ILE A 390 -8.25 -0.07 1.31
C ILE A 390 -6.79 -0.51 1.25
N LEU A 391 -6.54 -1.65 0.63
CA LEU A 391 -5.20 -2.15 0.36
C LEU A 391 -4.79 -1.76 -1.06
N ILE A 392 -3.73 -0.99 -1.20
CA ILE A 392 -3.15 -0.62 -2.50
C ILE A 392 -2.05 -1.63 -2.83
N LYS A 393 -2.33 -2.53 -3.77
CA LYS A 393 -1.38 -3.55 -4.24
C LYS A 393 -0.39 -2.96 -5.25
N ASN A 394 -0.85 -2.03 -6.08
CA ASN A 394 -0.04 -1.35 -7.10
C ASN A 394 -0.07 0.18 -6.91
N PRO A 395 1.01 0.80 -6.37
CA PRO A 395 1.06 2.25 -6.18
C PRO A 395 0.96 3.06 -7.47
N ALA A 396 1.39 2.52 -8.62
CA ALA A 396 1.28 3.20 -9.91
C ALA A 396 -0.19 3.45 -10.31
N ALA A 397 -1.11 2.63 -9.81
CA ALA A 397 -2.54 2.82 -10.03
C ALA A 397 -3.07 4.13 -9.41
N LEU A 398 -2.47 4.65 -8.32
CA LEU A 398 -2.79 5.98 -7.79
C LEU A 398 -2.50 7.11 -8.80
N GLU A 399 -1.44 6.98 -9.58
CA GLU A 399 -1.13 7.96 -10.63
C GLU A 399 -2.15 7.87 -11.77
N ASN A 400 -2.53 6.65 -12.16
CA ASN A 400 -3.43 6.37 -13.26
C ASN A 400 -4.90 6.70 -12.95
N LEU A 401 -5.36 6.58 -11.70
CA LEU A 401 -6.72 6.99 -11.29
C LEU A 401 -7.05 8.41 -11.72
N ASN A 402 -6.08 9.31 -11.72
CA ASN A 402 -6.29 10.69 -12.16
C ASN A 402 -6.48 10.85 -13.69
N LYS A 403 -6.35 9.78 -14.47
CA LYS A 403 -6.50 9.79 -15.94
C LYS A 403 -7.77 9.08 -16.40
N ILE A 404 -8.50 8.43 -15.49
CA ILE A 404 -9.68 7.62 -15.79
C ILE A 404 -10.77 8.49 -16.41
N LYS A 405 -11.35 7.99 -17.51
CA LYS A 405 -12.48 8.59 -18.21
C LYS A 405 -13.68 7.66 -18.26
N THR A 406 -13.45 6.35 -18.22
CA THR A 406 -14.50 5.32 -18.29
C THR A 406 -14.33 4.35 -17.13
N ALA A 407 -15.40 4.09 -16.42
CA ALA A 407 -15.47 3.10 -15.35
C ALA A 407 -16.42 1.97 -15.74
N PHE A 408 -15.90 0.77 -15.81
CA PHE A 408 -16.64 -0.46 -16.04
C PHE A 408 -16.94 -1.12 -14.71
N PHE A 409 -18.17 -1.53 -14.53
CA PHE A 409 -18.64 -2.23 -13.34
C PHE A 409 -19.19 -3.60 -13.73
N ASP A 410 -18.72 -4.66 -13.06
CA ASP A 410 -19.52 -5.88 -13.04
C ASP A 410 -20.80 -5.64 -12.23
N LYS A 411 -21.87 -6.38 -12.52
CA LYS A 411 -23.14 -6.23 -11.81
C LYS A 411 -23.12 -6.99 -10.49
N THR A 412 -22.94 -8.30 -10.58
CA THR A 412 -23.17 -9.26 -9.48
C THR A 412 -22.01 -9.27 -8.51
N GLY A 413 -22.29 -9.11 -7.19
CA GLY A 413 -21.22 -9.02 -6.19
C GLY A 413 -20.43 -7.71 -6.21
N THR A 414 -20.66 -6.82 -7.18
CA THR A 414 -19.96 -5.54 -7.35
C THR A 414 -20.89 -4.35 -7.12
N LEU A 415 -21.87 -4.12 -7.96
CA LEU A 415 -22.91 -3.08 -7.75
C LEU A 415 -24.04 -3.59 -6.86
N THR A 416 -24.27 -4.90 -6.87
CA THR A 416 -25.26 -5.58 -6.05
C THR A 416 -24.59 -6.46 -4.99
N GLN A 417 -25.28 -6.68 -3.89
CA GLN A 417 -24.88 -7.69 -2.90
C GLN A 417 -25.06 -9.09 -3.49
N ASN A 418 -24.25 -10.05 -3.00
CA ASN A 418 -24.42 -11.46 -3.35
C ASN A 418 -25.65 -12.10 -2.67
N ASN A 419 -26.33 -11.35 -1.81
CA ASN A 419 -27.52 -11.81 -1.09
C ASN A 419 -28.77 -11.28 -1.77
N LEU A 420 -29.66 -12.21 -2.11
CA LEU A 420 -31.02 -11.89 -2.53
C LEU A 420 -31.87 -11.55 -1.30
N GLU A 421 -32.82 -10.64 -1.47
CA GLU A 421 -33.82 -10.36 -0.46
C GLU A 421 -35.21 -10.63 -1.02
N LEU A 422 -36.08 -11.21 -0.18
CA LEU A 422 -37.47 -11.38 -0.50
C LEU A 422 -38.11 -9.97 -0.57
N PHE A 423 -38.67 -9.64 -1.75
CA PHE A 423 -39.32 -8.34 -1.95
C PHE A 423 -40.79 -8.40 -1.59
N ARG A 424 -41.56 -9.27 -2.26
CA ARG A 424 -43.00 -9.50 -2.00
C ARG A 424 -43.38 -10.92 -2.39
N HIS A 425 -44.51 -11.39 -1.87
CA HIS A 425 -45.18 -12.64 -2.28
C HIS A 425 -46.69 -12.52 -2.10
N ASN A 426 -47.44 -13.35 -2.80
CA ASN A 426 -48.88 -13.47 -2.63
C ASN A 426 -49.32 -14.81 -2.03
N LEU A 427 -48.39 -15.58 -1.47
CA LEU A 427 -48.66 -16.81 -0.74
C LEU A 427 -49.32 -16.51 0.59
N ASN A 428 -50.23 -17.40 1.04
CA ASN A 428 -50.73 -17.37 2.41
C ASN A 428 -49.63 -17.81 3.42
N ALA A 429 -49.86 -17.60 4.72
CA ALA A 429 -48.87 -17.86 5.74
C ALA A 429 -48.45 -19.35 5.84
N LYS A 430 -49.35 -20.30 5.60
CA LYS A 430 -49.07 -21.73 5.67
C LYS A 430 -48.20 -22.18 4.49
N ASP A 431 -48.54 -21.73 3.28
CA ASP A 431 -47.84 -22.08 2.07
C ASP A 431 -46.44 -21.45 2.06
N PHE A 432 -46.30 -20.21 2.55
CA PHE A 432 -44.99 -19.58 2.70
C PHE A 432 -44.10 -20.31 3.74
N GLN A 433 -44.66 -20.80 4.83
CA GLN A 433 -43.97 -21.60 5.81
C GLN A 433 -43.49 -22.93 5.22
N MET A 434 -44.38 -23.64 4.48
CA MET A 434 -44.01 -24.91 3.83
C MET A 434 -42.92 -24.72 2.81
N LEU A 435 -43.01 -23.68 1.98
CA LEU A 435 -41.94 -23.35 1.01
C LEU A 435 -40.60 -23.06 1.71
N ALA A 436 -40.61 -22.29 2.80
CA ALA A 436 -39.41 -21.99 3.55
C ALA A 436 -38.80 -23.23 4.21
N LEU A 437 -39.62 -24.18 4.65
CA LEU A 437 -39.13 -25.45 5.18
C LEU A 437 -38.48 -26.33 4.09
N ILE A 438 -39.09 -26.41 2.89
CA ILE A 438 -38.50 -27.14 1.75
C ILE A 438 -37.13 -26.56 1.39
N GLU A 439 -37.02 -25.23 1.37
CA GLU A 439 -35.77 -24.54 1.03
C GLU A 439 -34.73 -24.52 2.18
N SER A 440 -35.11 -24.89 3.42
CA SER A 440 -34.22 -24.82 4.59
C SER A 440 -32.95 -25.67 4.47
N SER A 441 -32.99 -26.73 3.65
CA SER A 441 -31.89 -27.67 3.41
C SER A 441 -31.00 -27.28 2.22
N SER A 442 -31.42 -26.29 1.43
CA SER A 442 -30.75 -25.88 0.21
C SER A 442 -29.68 -24.81 0.48
N SER A 443 -28.51 -24.96 -0.10
CA SER A 443 -27.44 -23.93 -0.06
C SER A 443 -27.61 -22.83 -1.11
N HIS A 444 -28.64 -22.93 -1.98
CA HIS A 444 -28.88 -21.99 -3.08
C HIS A 444 -29.21 -20.57 -2.56
N PRO A 445 -28.70 -19.46 -3.16
CA PRO A 445 -28.97 -18.09 -2.70
C PRO A 445 -30.46 -17.74 -2.57
N ILE A 446 -31.30 -18.21 -3.49
CA ILE A 446 -32.76 -18.05 -3.45
C ILE A 446 -33.34 -18.72 -2.20
N ALA A 447 -32.94 -19.96 -1.93
CA ALA A 447 -33.38 -20.72 -0.79
C ALA A 447 -33.01 -20.02 0.55
N LYS A 448 -31.77 -19.59 0.66
CA LYS A 448 -31.30 -18.82 1.83
C LYS A 448 -32.10 -17.54 2.05
N ALA A 449 -32.42 -16.81 0.98
CA ALA A 449 -33.22 -15.58 1.07
C ALA A 449 -34.65 -15.85 1.57
N ILE A 450 -35.29 -16.87 1.05
CA ILE A 450 -36.66 -17.29 1.42
C ILE A 450 -36.67 -17.75 2.89
N PHE A 451 -35.72 -18.63 3.25
CA PHE A 451 -35.64 -19.16 4.61
C PHE A 451 -35.35 -18.07 5.64
N LYS A 452 -34.43 -17.14 5.34
CA LYS A 452 -34.13 -15.98 6.19
C LYS A 452 -35.35 -15.08 6.40
N ALA A 453 -36.15 -14.87 5.35
CA ALA A 453 -37.34 -14.02 5.41
C ALA A 453 -38.45 -14.66 6.25
N SER A 454 -38.56 -15.99 6.28
CA SER A 454 -39.62 -16.71 7.01
C SER A 454 -39.45 -16.65 8.54
N LYS A 455 -38.26 -16.37 9.06
CA LYS A 455 -37.91 -16.38 10.49
C LYS A 455 -38.24 -17.69 11.24
N ILE A 456 -38.37 -18.81 10.53
CA ILE A 456 -38.73 -20.12 11.06
C ILE A 456 -37.44 -20.86 11.46
N LYS A 457 -37.53 -21.77 12.42
CA LYS A 457 -36.44 -22.70 12.73
C LYS A 457 -36.42 -23.83 11.71
N ALA A 458 -35.27 -24.21 11.25
CA ALA A 458 -35.10 -25.36 10.36
C ALA A 458 -35.68 -26.63 11.01
N GLN A 459 -36.44 -27.40 10.24
CA GLN A 459 -37.00 -28.68 10.64
C GLN A 459 -36.65 -29.70 9.55
N ILE A 460 -36.38 -30.93 9.95
CA ILE A 460 -36.11 -32.02 9.02
C ILE A 460 -37.46 -32.49 8.47
N LEU A 461 -37.67 -32.28 7.17
CA LEU A 461 -38.79 -32.80 6.42
C LEU A 461 -38.58 -34.29 6.05
N LYS A 462 -39.66 -35.03 6.02
CA LYS A 462 -39.62 -36.49 5.75
C LYS A 462 -39.65 -36.86 4.27
N GLY A 463 -39.96 -35.90 3.39
CA GLY A 463 -40.10 -36.06 1.96
C GLY A 463 -38.78 -36.15 1.20
N SER A 464 -38.87 -36.40 -0.11
CA SER A 464 -37.74 -36.44 -1.03
C SER A 464 -37.72 -35.17 -1.91
N SER A 465 -36.53 -34.60 -2.09
CA SER A 465 -36.32 -33.43 -2.96
C SER A 465 -35.57 -33.86 -4.23
N GLU A 466 -36.01 -33.42 -5.38
CA GLU A 466 -35.37 -33.58 -6.67
C GLU A 466 -35.07 -32.23 -7.27
N ILE A 467 -33.79 -31.96 -7.64
CA ILE A 467 -33.33 -30.68 -8.13
C ILE A 467 -33.21 -30.70 -9.64
N PHE A 468 -33.91 -29.79 -10.32
CA PHE A 468 -33.82 -29.56 -11.77
C PHE A 468 -32.93 -28.36 -12.03
N ILE A 469 -31.71 -28.60 -12.47
CA ILE A 469 -30.69 -27.54 -12.66
C ILE A 469 -31.20 -26.43 -13.57
N GLY A 470 -31.15 -25.20 -13.08
CA GLY A 470 -31.59 -23.99 -13.81
C GLY A 470 -33.12 -23.82 -13.92
N LYS A 471 -33.91 -24.74 -13.37
CA LYS A 471 -35.38 -24.70 -13.43
C LYS A 471 -36.04 -24.55 -12.06
N GLY A 472 -35.73 -25.47 -11.11
CA GLY A 472 -36.37 -25.45 -9.80
C GLY A 472 -36.18 -26.75 -9.02
N VAL A 473 -37.01 -26.91 -7.99
CA VAL A 473 -37.02 -28.05 -7.08
C VAL A 473 -38.40 -28.65 -7.03
N LYS A 474 -38.46 -30.00 -7.09
CA LYS A 474 -39.63 -30.80 -6.84
C LYS A 474 -39.49 -31.45 -5.47
N TYR A 475 -40.45 -31.29 -4.60
CA TYR A 475 -40.49 -31.92 -3.29
C TYR A 475 -41.73 -32.78 -3.17
N THR A 476 -41.56 -34.03 -2.69
CA THR A 476 -42.66 -34.98 -2.56
C THR A 476 -42.66 -35.52 -1.12
N GLU A 477 -43.81 -35.43 -0.45
CA GLU A 477 -44.05 -35.96 0.88
C GLU A 477 -45.41 -36.65 0.95
N GLU A 478 -45.40 -37.91 1.36
CA GLU A 478 -46.60 -38.79 1.32
C GLU A 478 -47.28 -38.80 -0.06
N ASN A 479 -48.41 -38.17 -0.23
CA ASN A 479 -49.12 -38.03 -1.52
C ASN A 479 -49.19 -36.60 -2.02
N GLU A 480 -48.40 -35.70 -1.43
CA GLU A 480 -48.40 -34.29 -1.83
C GLU A 480 -47.14 -33.99 -2.64
N GLU A 481 -47.31 -33.34 -3.77
CA GLU A 481 -46.26 -32.87 -4.64
C GLU A 481 -46.18 -31.37 -4.64
N TYR A 482 -44.99 -30.82 -4.36
CA TYR A 482 -44.72 -29.40 -4.40
C TYR A 482 -43.66 -29.08 -5.45
N LEU A 483 -43.87 -28.05 -6.28
CA LEU A 483 -42.91 -27.55 -7.24
C LEU A 483 -42.55 -26.10 -6.90
N LEU A 484 -41.26 -25.82 -6.88
CA LEU A 484 -40.68 -24.51 -6.74
C LEU A 484 -39.80 -24.22 -7.94
N GLY A 485 -39.95 -23.08 -8.61
CA GLY A 485 -39.07 -22.75 -9.71
C GLY A 485 -39.54 -21.60 -10.60
N ASN A 486 -38.90 -21.48 -11.76
CA ASN A 486 -39.23 -20.44 -12.72
C ASN A 486 -40.54 -20.78 -13.50
N LEU A 487 -41.07 -19.78 -14.19
CA LEU A 487 -42.30 -19.92 -14.97
C LEU A 487 -42.23 -21.08 -15.99
N LYS A 488 -41.09 -21.24 -16.66
CA LYS A 488 -40.86 -22.27 -17.64
C LYS A 488 -40.99 -23.69 -17.03
N PHE A 489 -40.43 -23.87 -15.84
CA PHE A 489 -40.55 -25.13 -15.11
C PHE A 489 -42.00 -25.47 -14.73
N MET A 490 -42.77 -24.45 -14.31
CA MET A 490 -44.21 -24.63 -14.00
C MET A 490 -45.02 -24.99 -15.24
N GLN A 491 -44.74 -24.37 -16.38
CA GLN A 491 -45.41 -24.64 -17.65
C GLN A 491 -45.06 -26.04 -18.16
N GLU A 492 -43.79 -26.43 -18.15
CA GLU A 492 -43.35 -27.79 -18.55
C GLU A 492 -43.92 -28.89 -17.66
N SER A 493 -44.16 -28.59 -16.39
CA SER A 493 -44.78 -29.51 -15.41
C SER A 493 -46.29 -29.50 -15.43
N GLY A 494 -46.92 -28.75 -16.31
CA GLY A 494 -48.38 -28.72 -16.47
C GLY A 494 -49.16 -28.05 -15.32
N VAL A 495 -48.52 -27.14 -14.58
CA VAL A 495 -49.16 -26.39 -13.46
C VAL A 495 -50.24 -25.46 -13.96
N LYS A 496 -51.42 -25.55 -13.35
CA LYS A 496 -52.62 -24.75 -13.69
C LYS A 496 -52.69 -23.47 -12.82
N ASN A 497 -53.60 -22.55 -13.19
CA ASN A 497 -53.92 -21.32 -12.44
C ASN A 497 -52.71 -20.35 -12.27
N LEU A 498 -51.83 -20.25 -13.26
CA LEU A 498 -50.71 -19.29 -13.27
C LEU A 498 -51.16 -17.83 -13.40
N GLU A 499 -52.38 -17.58 -13.89
CA GLU A 499 -52.94 -16.24 -14.12
C GLU A 499 -52.95 -15.36 -12.87
N LYS A 500 -53.24 -15.94 -11.69
CA LYS A 500 -53.22 -15.21 -10.40
C LYS A 500 -51.83 -14.72 -10.00
N ALA A 501 -50.81 -15.48 -10.38
CA ALA A 501 -49.42 -15.08 -10.16
C ALA A 501 -49.01 -13.95 -11.13
N ASP A 502 -49.47 -14.04 -12.39
CA ASP A 502 -49.22 -13.01 -13.40
C ASP A 502 -49.92 -11.68 -13.07
N GLU A 503 -51.18 -11.72 -12.58
CA GLU A 503 -51.86 -10.52 -12.10
C GLU A 503 -51.12 -9.84 -10.96
N PHE A 504 -50.57 -10.62 -9.99
CA PHE A 504 -49.77 -10.08 -8.91
C PHE A 504 -48.46 -9.43 -9.43
N LEU A 505 -47.78 -10.04 -10.39
CA LEU A 505 -46.56 -9.51 -11.00
C LEU A 505 -46.82 -8.25 -11.82
N GLN A 506 -47.94 -8.16 -12.56
CA GLN A 506 -48.32 -6.94 -13.29
C GLN A 506 -48.64 -5.75 -12.35
N GLY A 507 -49.06 -6.01 -11.13
CA GLY A 507 -49.27 -4.99 -10.09
C GLY A 507 -47.95 -4.45 -9.49
N LEU A 508 -46.81 -5.10 -9.75
CA LEU A 508 -45.51 -4.65 -9.26
C LEU A 508 -44.85 -3.72 -10.29
N LYS A 509 -44.64 -2.46 -9.90
CA LYS A 509 -43.99 -1.44 -10.75
C LYS A 509 -42.46 -1.57 -10.84
N GLU A 510 -41.85 -2.52 -10.16
CA GLU A 510 -40.42 -2.70 -10.15
C GLU A 510 -39.95 -3.64 -11.28
N GLU A 511 -38.96 -3.19 -12.00
CA GLU A 511 -38.21 -3.96 -13.00
C GLU A 511 -37.09 -4.80 -12.34
N ALA A 512 -36.75 -5.95 -12.92
CA ALA A 512 -35.67 -6.81 -12.47
C ALA A 512 -35.91 -7.65 -11.20
N LEU A 513 -37.12 -8.17 -11.04
CA LEU A 513 -37.42 -9.13 -9.98
C LEU A 513 -37.09 -10.58 -10.44
N ILE A 514 -36.54 -11.37 -9.54
CA ILE A 514 -36.43 -12.83 -9.70
C ILE A 514 -37.72 -13.43 -9.18
N CYS A 515 -38.48 -14.07 -10.07
CA CYS A 515 -39.76 -14.67 -9.72
C CYS A 515 -39.58 -16.17 -9.46
N VAL A 516 -40.05 -16.64 -8.32
CA VAL A 516 -40.12 -18.04 -7.94
C VAL A 516 -41.56 -18.41 -7.71
N TYR A 517 -42.09 -19.29 -8.57
CA TYR A 517 -43.43 -19.81 -8.47
C TYR A 517 -43.49 -20.98 -7.51
N PHE A 518 -44.58 -21.13 -6.80
CA PHE A 518 -44.84 -22.24 -5.89
C PHE A 518 -46.14 -22.89 -6.22
N SER A 519 -46.14 -24.22 -6.40
CA SER A 519 -47.35 -25.00 -6.68
C SER A 519 -47.44 -26.21 -5.78
N LYS A 520 -48.67 -26.72 -5.62
CA LYS A 520 -49.00 -27.94 -4.91
C LYS A 520 -49.93 -28.77 -5.76
N ASN A 521 -49.62 -30.02 -5.96
CA ASN A 521 -50.44 -31.03 -6.72
C ASN A 521 -50.91 -30.49 -8.08
N GLY A 522 -50.01 -29.77 -8.81
CA GLY A 522 -50.32 -29.24 -10.14
C GLY A 522 -51.11 -27.92 -10.14
N GLU A 523 -51.40 -27.32 -9.00
CA GLU A 523 -52.03 -25.99 -8.90
C GLU A 523 -51.08 -24.94 -8.38
N CYS A 524 -51.03 -23.79 -9.05
CA CYS A 524 -50.20 -22.65 -8.60
C CYS A 524 -50.82 -22.02 -7.34
N LEU A 525 -50.03 -22.01 -6.25
CA LEU A 525 -50.42 -21.35 -5.00
C LEU A 525 -50.08 -19.86 -4.99
N GLY A 526 -49.00 -19.48 -5.72
CA GLY A 526 -48.57 -18.10 -5.84
C GLY A 526 -47.13 -17.95 -6.32
N VAL A 527 -46.63 -16.73 -6.24
CA VAL A 527 -45.30 -16.34 -6.67
C VAL A 527 -44.61 -15.48 -5.61
N LEU A 528 -43.31 -15.69 -5.47
CA LEU A 528 -42.43 -14.84 -4.69
C LEU A 528 -41.56 -14.04 -5.63
N THR A 529 -41.30 -12.83 -5.23
CA THR A 529 -40.34 -11.96 -5.93
C THR A 529 -39.18 -11.64 -5.03
N LEU A 530 -37.98 -11.87 -5.55
CA LEU A 530 -36.74 -11.52 -4.89
C LEU A 530 -36.02 -10.45 -5.70
N LYS A 531 -35.29 -9.60 -5.01
CA LYS A 531 -34.50 -8.54 -5.62
C LYS A 531 -33.05 -8.61 -5.17
N ASN A 532 -32.17 -8.20 -6.06
CA ASN A 532 -30.80 -7.89 -5.72
C ASN A 532 -30.75 -6.54 -5.02
N THR A 533 -30.23 -6.49 -3.81
CA THR A 533 -29.96 -5.22 -3.12
C THR A 533 -28.71 -4.56 -3.67
N LEU A 534 -28.76 -3.25 -3.88
CA LEU A 534 -27.55 -2.50 -4.24
C LEU A 534 -26.58 -2.49 -3.06
N LYS A 535 -25.27 -2.54 -3.36
CA LYS A 535 -24.26 -2.31 -2.33
C LYS A 535 -24.33 -0.88 -1.80
N GLU A 536 -23.90 -0.70 -0.56
CA GLU A 536 -23.86 0.59 0.10
C GLU A 536 -22.99 1.56 -0.70
N GLY A 537 -23.46 2.80 -0.88
CA GLY A 537 -22.75 3.84 -1.60
C GLY A 537 -22.79 3.74 -3.13
N ALA A 538 -23.57 2.80 -3.72
CA ALA A 538 -23.62 2.63 -5.18
C ALA A 538 -24.16 3.90 -5.89
N LYS A 539 -25.23 4.48 -5.40
CA LYS A 539 -25.83 5.70 -5.99
C LYS A 539 -24.89 6.90 -5.86
N GLU A 540 -24.34 7.09 -4.68
CA GLU A 540 -23.39 8.17 -4.38
C GLU A 540 -22.13 8.10 -5.25
N LEU A 541 -21.62 6.90 -5.50
CA LEU A 541 -20.47 6.69 -6.40
C LEU A 541 -20.79 7.13 -7.83
N ILE A 542 -21.92 6.68 -8.37
CA ILE A 542 -22.32 7.02 -9.75
C ILE A 542 -22.58 8.52 -9.90
N GLU A 543 -23.20 9.16 -8.91
CA GLU A 543 -23.37 10.62 -8.88
C GLU A 543 -22.00 11.35 -8.84
N ASP A 544 -21.06 10.89 -8.02
CA ASP A 544 -19.72 11.45 -7.97
C ASP A 544 -18.97 11.30 -9.30
N PHE A 545 -19.11 10.14 -9.97
CA PHE A 545 -18.51 9.92 -11.28
C PHE A 545 -19.11 10.83 -12.35
N LYS A 546 -20.42 11.02 -12.32
CA LYS A 546 -21.13 11.95 -13.20
C LYS A 546 -20.63 13.39 -13.01
N LYS A 547 -20.44 13.85 -11.76
CA LYS A 547 -19.85 15.17 -11.46
C LYS A 547 -18.41 15.29 -11.97
N GLN A 548 -17.64 14.21 -11.96
CA GLN A 548 -16.26 14.18 -12.45
C GLN A 548 -16.15 13.92 -13.96
N LYS A 549 -17.28 13.79 -14.67
CA LYS A 549 -17.37 13.45 -16.10
C LYS A 549 -16.71 12.11 -16.43
N ILE A 550 -16.81 11.13 -15.53
CA ILE A 550 -16.39 9.75 -15.74
C ILE A 550 -17.63 8.98 -16.22
N GLN A 551 -17.54 8.39 -17.41
CA GLN A 551 -18.60 7.54 -17.95
C GLN A 551 -18.66 6.22 -17.19
N SER A 552 -19.83 5.84 -16.71
CA SER A 552 -20.05 4.57 -16.01
C SER A 552 -20.77 3.60 -16.93
N ILE A 553 -20.24 2.39 -17.07
CA ILE A 553 -20.79 1.34 -17.95
C ILE A 553 -20.89 0.03 -17.15
N ILE A 554 -22.07 -0.62 -17.21
CA ILE A 554 -22.24 -1.94 -16.61
C ILE A 554 -21.91 -3.02 -17.65
N LEU A 555 -21.06 -3.99 -17.28
CA LEU A 555 -20.73 -5.18 -18.07
C LEU A 555 -21.18 -6.42 -17.30
N SER A 556 -22.14 -7.18 -17.81
CA SER A 556 -22.66 -8.36 -17.11
C SER A 556 -22.96 -9.52 -18.05
N GLY A 557 -22.75 -10.74 -17.58
CA GLY A 557 -23.23 -11.96 -18.24
C GLY A 557 -24.71 -12.23 -18.02
N ASP A 558 -25.38 -11.47 -17.17
CA ASP A 558 -26.81 -11.63 -16.87
C ASP A 558 -27.72 -11.15 -18.01
N ASN A 559 -28.99 -11.53 -17.94
CA ASN A 559 -29.97 -11.13 -18.93
C ASN A 559 -30.20 -9.61 -18.93
N GLU A 560 -30.63 -9.11 -20.09
CA GLU A 560 -30.79 -7.66 -20.36
C GLU A 560 -31.74 -6.98 -19.39
N LYS A 561 -32.89 -7.56 -19.07
CA LYS A 561 -33.87 -6.99 -18.13
C LYS A 561 -33.30 -6.78 -16.74
N SER A 562 -32.52 -7.76 -16.26
CA SER A 562 -31.88 -7.69 -14.95
C SER A 562 -30.80 -6.60 -14.88
N VAL A 563 -30.04 -6.42 -15.95
CA VAL A 563 -28.99 -5.39 -16.02
C VAL A 563 -29.62 -4.01 -16.16
N GLN A 564 -30.64 -3.88 -17.01
CA GLN A 564 -31.40 -2.65 -17.24
C GLN A 564 -32.03 -2.12 -15.95
N GLY A 565 -32.62 -3.02 -15.14
CA GLY A 565 -33.23 -2.61 -13.86
C GLY A 565 -32.20 -2.01 -12.89
N VAL A 566 -30.98 -2.61 -12.79
CA VAL A 566 -29.89 -2.05 -11.97
C VAL A 566 -29.39 -0.72 -12.56
N ALA A 567 -29.25 -0.64 -13.89
CA ALA A 567 -28.84 0.57 -14.58
C ALA A 567 -29.82 1.73 -14.34
N ASN A 568 -31.12 1.47 -14.45
CA ASN A 568 -32.18 2.45 -14.18
C ASN A 568 -32.15 2.94 -12.71
N LEU A 569 -31.98 2.03 -11.75
CA LEU A 569 -31.90 2.36 -10.31
C LEU A 569 -30.68 3.25 -9.96
N LEU A 570 -29.59 3.11 -10.71
CA LEU A 570 -28.36 3.87 -10.53
C LEU A 570 -28.26 5.10 -11.45
N GLY A 571 -29.16 5.23 -12.45
CA GLY A 571 -29.09 6.29 -13.45
C GLY A 571 -27.91 6.15 -14.41
N ILE A 572 -27.48 4.90 -14.69
CA ILE A 572 -26.47 4.56 -15.69
C ILE A 572 -27.17 4.36 -17.03
N VAL A 573 -26.70 5.04 -18.07
CA VAL A 573 -27.28 4.98 -19.42
C VAL A 573 -26.70 3.81 -20.22
N ASP A 574 -25.40 3.58 -20.06
CA ASP A 574 -24.66 2.62 -20.88
C ASP A 574 -24.51 1.29 -20.12
N PHE A 575 -25.01 0.22 -20.72
CA PHE A 575 -24.81 -1.14 -20.19
C PHE A 575 -24.72 -2.17 -21.33
N LYS A 576 -24.05 -3.27 -21.06
CA LYS A 576 -24.00 -4.44 -21.92
C LYS A 576 -24.31 -5.69 -21.12
N ALA A 577 -25.30 -6.47 -21.58
CA ALA A 577 -25.84 -7.64 -20.92
C ALA A 577 -25.58 -8.90 -21.75
N GLY A 578 -25.66 -10.07 -21.13
CA GLY A 578 -25.48 -11.36 -21.80
C GLY A 578 -24.05 -11.60 -22.31
N LEU A 579 -23.05 -10.90 -21.78
CA LEU A 579 -21.69 -10.96 -22.26
C LEU A 579 -20.97 -12.25 -21.81
N LEU A 580 -20.28 -12.89 -22.74
CA LEU A 580 -19.29 -13.92 -22.43
C LEU A 580 -18.04 -13.29 -21.81
N PRO A 581 -17.24 -14.02 -21.02
CA PRO A 581 -16.01 -13.51 -20.44
C PRO A 581 -15.04 -12.88 -21.47
N GLU A 582 -14.92 -13.48 -22.64
CA GLU A 582 -14.06 -13.01 -23.74
C GLU A 582 -14.54 -11.66 -24.31
N GLU A 583 -15.85 -11.47 -24.42
CA GLU A 583 -16.44 -10.23 -24.90
C GLU A 583 -16.24 -9.07 -23.91
N LYS A 584 -16.35 -9.36 -22.58
CA LYS A 584 -15.98 -8.37 -21.54
C LYS A 584 -14.52 -7.92 -21.72
N LEU A 585 -13.60 -8.85 -21.96
CA LEU A 585 -12.18 -8.54 -22.15
C LEU A 585 -11.94 -7.68 -23.38
N GLN A 586 -12.64 -7.96 -24.51
CA GLN A 586 -12.49 -7.17 -25.73
C GLN A 586 -12.93 -5.73 -25.53
N ILE A 587 -14.05 -5.49 -24.86
CA ILE A 587 -14.56 -4.15 -24.55
C ILE A 587 -13.55 -3.37 -23.69
N ILE A 588 -13.00 -4.00 -22.66
CA ILE A 588 -12.03 -3.37 -21.77
C ILE A 588 -10.73 -3.05 -22.55
N LYS A 589 -10.32 -3.94 -23.45
CA LYS A 589 -9.11 -3.77 -24.28
C LYS A 589 -9.21 -2.57 -25.20
N GLU A 590 -10.38 -2.29 -25.76
CA GLU A 590 -10.63 -1.11 -26.59
C GLU A 590 -10.46 0.20 -25.82
N HIS A 591 -10.68 0.18 -24.50
CA HIS A 591 -10.60 1.34 -23.61
C HIS A 591 -9.37 1.31 -22.68
N LYS A 592 -8.36 0.48 -22.98
CA LYS A 592 -7.23 0.15 -22.09
C LYS A 592 -6.53 1.35 -21.46
N GLN A 593 -6.45 2.48 -22.14
CA GLN A 593 -5.64 3.62 -21.70
C GLN A 593 -6.38 4.55 -20.76
N ASN A 594 -7.44 4.45 -20.20
CA ASN A 594 -8.07 5.36 -19.22
C ASN A 594 -9.30 4.70 -18.61
N SER A 595 -9.24 3.39 -18.44
CA SER A 595 -10.33 2.60 -17.90
C SER A 595 -10.08 2.22 -16.45
N LEU A 596 -11.14 2.26 -15.67
CA LEU A 596 -11.27 1.60 -14.39
C LEU A 596 -12.15 0.38 -14.58
N PHE A 597 -11.79 -0.76 -14.04
CA PHE A 597 -12.67 -1.91 -13.90
C PHE A 597 -12.88 -2.23 -12.42
N VAL A 598 -14.14 -2.40 -12.03
CA VAL A 598 -14.53 -2.78 -10.67
C VAL A 598 -15.27 -4.10 -10.74
N GLY A 599 -14.78 -5.13 -10.05
CA GLY A 599 -15.33 -6.48 -10.06
C GLY A 599 -15.17 -7.22 -8.72
N ASP A 600 -15.66 -8.45 -8.64
CA ASP A 600 -15.59 -9.29 -7.44
C ASP A 600 -14.19 -9.90 -7.17
N GLY A 601 -13.32 -9.91 -8.17
CA GLY A 601 -11.93 -10.39 -8.06
C GLY A 601 -11.72 -11.87 -8.37
N ILE A 602 -12.74 -12.71 -8.35
CA ILE A 602 -12.63 -14.15 -8.61
C ILE A 602 -12.96 -14.45 -10.07
N ASN A 603 -14.14 -14.07 -10.51
CA ASN A 603 -14.63 -14.34 -11.86
C ASN A 603 -14.04 -13.40 -12.91
N ASP A 604 -13.69 -12.19 -12.49
CA ASP A 604 -13.23 -11.10 -13.35
C ASP A 604 -11.70 -10.88 -13.34
N ALA A 605 -10.92 -11.86 -12.88
CA ALA A 605 -9.46 -11.71 -12.73
C ALA A 605 -8.76 -11.25 -14.03
N ALA A 606 -9.19 -11.76 -15.18
CA ALA A 606 -8.65 -11.37 -16.48
C ALA A 606 -9.00 -9.91 -16.85
N ALA A 607 -10.23 -9.49 -16.57
CA ALA A 607 -10.72 -8.12 -16.78
C ALA A 607 -9.99 -7.11 -15.88
N LEU A 608 -9.79 -7.46 -14.60
CA LEU A 608 -9.04 -6.68 -13.62
C LEU A 608 -7.58 -6.46 -14.05
N ASN A 609 -6.92 -7.49 -14.60
CA ASN A 609 -5.54 -7.37 -15.08
C ASN A 609 -5.41 -6.55 -16.38
N LEU A 610 -6.46 -6.44 -17.16
CA LEU A 610 -6.42 -5.78 -18.47
C LEU A 610 -6.68 -4.27 -18.37
N ALA A 611 -7.49 -3.84 -17.42
CA ALA A 611 -7.84 -2.43 -17.21
C ALA A 611 -6.63 -1.58 -16.84
N SER A 612 -6.70 -0.27 -17.08
CA SER A 612 -5.65 0.68 -16.68
C SER A 612 -5.51 0.80 -15.15
N VAL A 613 -6.64 0.68 -14.46
CA VAL A 613 -6.73 0.58 -13.01
C VAL A 613 -7.83 -0.43 -12.68
N SER A 614 -7.61 -1.23 -11.67
CA SER A 614 -8.58 -2.21 -11.23
C SER A 614 -8.85 -2.12 -9.73
N MET A 615 -10.12 -2.31 -9.36
CA MET A 615 -10.56 -2.37 -7.96
C MET A 615 -11.41 -3.61 -7.73
N SER A 616 -11.15 -4.31 -6.64
CA SER A 616 -11.89 -5.52 -6.29
C SER A 616 -12.25 -5.52 -4.80
N PHE A 617 -13.28 -6.26 -4.46
CA PHE A 617 -13.67 -6.47 -3.09
C PHE A 617 -12.93 -7.66 -2.48
N LYS A 618 -12.75 -7.61 -1.15
CA LYS A 618 -12.29 -8.76 -0.41
C LYS A 618 -13.38 -9.82 -0.36
N GLU A 619 -13.35 -10.76 -1.26
CA GLU A 619 -14.19 -11.95 -1.18
C GLU A 619 -13.39 -13.17 -0.74
N GLY A 620 -13.96 -13.92 0.21
CA GLY A 620 -13.37 -15.16 0.70
C GLY A 620 -12.08 -14.98 1.51
N SER A 621 -11.36 -16.10 1.67
CA SER A 621 -10.17 -16.21 2.52
C SER A 621 -8.85 -15.99 1.79
N ASP A 622 -8.82 -15.76 0.48
CA ASP A 622 -7.61 -15.77 -0.34
C ASP A 622 -7.37 -14.42 -1.04
N LEU A 623 -6.80 -13.47 -0.29
CA LEU A 623 -6.40 -12.15 -0.80
C LEU A 623 -5.30 -12.22 -1.88
N ALA A 624 -4.49 -13.28 -1.87
CA ALA A 624 -3.37 -13.41 -2.79
C ALA A 624 -3.82 -13.63 -4.25
N LYS A 625 -4.96 -14.28 -4.44
CA LYS A 625 -5.56 -14.54 -5.77
C LYS A 625 -6.27 -13.32 -6.35
N ASN A 626 -6.53 -12.30 -5.54
CA ASN A 626 -7.22 -11.11 -5.99
C ASN A 626 -6.36 -10.31 -6.98
N ALA A 627 -6.88 -10.08 -8.19
CA ALA A 627 -6.16 -9.43 -9.29
C ALA A 627 -6.19 -7.90 -9.25
N GLY A 628 -6.99 -7.27 -8.37
CA GLY A 628 -7.17 -5.81 -8.33
C GLY A 628 -5.92 -5.05 -7.89
N ASP A 629 -5.68 -3.88 -8.48
CA ASP A 629 -4.68 -2.91 -8.02
C ASP A 629 -5.02 -2.34 -6.63
N PHE A 630 -6.33 -2.16 -6.37
CA PHE A 630 -6.89 -1.81 -5.08
C PHE A 630 -7.81 -2.91 -4.60
N ILE A 631 -7.67 -3.30 -3.34
CA ILE A 631 -8.55 -4.26 -2.68
C ILE A 631 -9.33 -3.52 -1.61
N LEU A 632 -10.65 -3.47 -1.77
CA LEU A 632 -11.57 -2.88 -0.81
C LEU A 632 -11.92 -3.95 0.24
N MET A 633 -11.55 -3.67 1.51
CA MET A 633 -11.75 -4.61 2.62
C MET A 633 -13.18 -4.56 3.19
N LYS A 634 -13.99 -3.57 2.74
CA LYS A 634 -15.40 -3.39 3.09
C LYS A 634 -16.24 -3.34 1.84
N ASP A 635 -17.48 -3.82 1.94
CA ASP A 635 -18.48 -3.79 0.87
C ASP A 635 -19.18 -2.42 0.77
N ASP A 636 -18.40 -1.35 0.66
CA ASP A 636 -18.85 0.03 0.56
C ASP A 636 -18.26 0.71 -0.67
N LEU A 637 -19.09 1.01 -1.65
CA LEU A 637 -18.68 1.64 -2.91
C LEU A 637 -18.22 3.10 -2.76
N ARG A 638 -18.54 3.78 -1.65
CA ARG A 638 -18.03 5.13 -1.35
C ARG A 638 -16.52 5.14 -1.22
N LEU A 639 -15.90 4.00 -0.89
CA LEU A 639 -14.44 3.84 -0.82
C LEU A 639 -13.77 4.09 -2.17
N ILE A 640 -14.45 3.79 -3.29
CA ILE A 640 -13.95 4.08 -4.64
C ILE A 640 -13.84 5.60 -4.84
N SER A 641 -14.91 6.37 -4.52
CA SER A 641 -14.85 7.84 -4.56
C SER A 641 -13.74 8.41 -3.67
N TRP A 642 -13.52 7.78 -2.51
CA TRP A 642 -12.44 8.17 -1.61
C TRP A 642 -11.06 7.91 -2.24
N CYS A 643 -10.87 6.79 -2.97
CA CYS A 643 -9.63 6.52 -3.72
C CYS A 643 -9.32 7.62 -4.74
N PHE A 644 -10.32 8.12 -5.47
CA PHE A 644 -10.14 9.23 -6.41
C PHE A 644 -9.72 10.53 -5.69
N LYS A 645 -10.33 10.84 -4.54
CA LYS A 645 -9.93 11.99 -3.71
C LYS A 645 -8.48 11.85 -3.22
N LEU A 646 -8.11 10.66 -2.74
CA LEU A 646 -6.74 10.36 -2.31
C LEU A 646 -5.75 10.50 -3.48
N ALA A 647 -6.05 9.93 -4.64
CA ALA A 647 -5.20 9.99 -5.82
C ALA A 647 -4.96 11.43 -6.29
N LYS A 648 -6.02 12.25 -6.35
CA LYS A 648 -5.93 13.68 -6.68
C LYS A 648 -5.06 14.44 -5.70
N LYS A 649 -5.26 14.22 -4.40
CA LYS A 649 -4.50 14.88 -3.34
C LYS A 649 -3.03 14.43 -3.35
N THR A 650 -2.77 13.15 -3.57
CA THR A 650 -1.42 12.58 -3.68
C THR A 650 -0.69 13.19 -4.87
N LYS A 651 -1.31 13.26 -6.06
CA LYS A 651 -0.74 13.91 -7.24
C LYS A 651 -0.38 15.37 -6.98
N ASN A 652 -1.26 16.13 -6.32
CA ASN A 652 -1.01 17.54 -6.01
C ASN A 652 0.14 17.71 -5.02
N ILE A 653 0.23 16.85 -4.01
CA ILE A 653 1.32 16.87 -3.03
C ILE A 653 2.64 16.49 -3.70
N ILE A 654 2.67 15.47 -4.56
CA ILE A 654 3.88 15.10 -5.32
C ILE A 654 4.32 16.27 -6.22
N LYS A 655 3.40 16.90 -6.96
CA LYS A 655 3.71 18.08 -7.77
C LYS A 655 4.29 19.21 -6.95
N LEU A 656 3.70 19.51 -5.80
CA LEU A 656 4.18 20.56 -4.90
C LEU A 656 5.56 20.22 -4.30
N ASN A 657 5.78 18.95 -3.93
CA ASN A 657 7.08 18.46 -3.46
C ASN A 657 8.17 18.63 -4.53
N LEU A 658 7.88 18.24 -5.76
CA LEU A 658 8.79 18.37 -6.90
C LEU A 658 9.04 19.85 -7.22
N PHE A 659 7.99 20.67 -7.21
CA PHE A 659 8.12 22.10 -7.41
C PHE A 659 9.09 22.71 -6.38
N TRP A 660 8.91 22.47 -5.09
CA TRP A 660 9.79 23.01 -4.05
C TRP A 660 11.21 22.45 -4.16
N ALA A 661 11.38 21.16 -4.49
CA ALA A 661 12.69 20.55 -4.67
C ALA A 661 13.49 21.16 -5.83
N PHE A 662 12.83 21.56 -6.93
CA PHE A 662 13.48 22.23 -8.06
C PHE A 662 13.60 23.74 -7.88
N PHE A 663 12.54 24.38 -7.43
CA PHE A 663 12.49 25.85 -7.29
C PHE A 663 13.58 26.38 -6.36
N TYR A 664 13.76 25.71 -5.25
CA TYR A 664 14.81 26.01 -4.31
C TYR A 664 16.21 25.94 -4.96
N ASN A 665 16.51 24.87 -5.68
CA ASN A 665 17.81 24.73 -6.35
C ASN A 665 18.00 25.79 -7.45
N ILE A 666 16.96 26.04 -8.27
CA ILE A 666 17.02 27.06 -9.35
C ILE A 666 17.31 28.46 -8.78
N LEU A 667 16.71 28.79 -7.63
CA LEU A 667 16.91 30.10 -7.01
C LEU A 667 18.26 30.22 -6.32
N CYS A 668 18.69 29.20 -5.58
CA CYS A 668 19.87 29.29 -4.72
C CYS A 668 21.19 28.97 -5.44
N ILE A 669 21.20 28.19 -6.51
CA ILE A 669 22.43 27.89 -7.25
C ILE A 669 23.08 29.14 -7.84
N PRO A 670 22.38 30.06 -8.52
CA PRO A 670 22.98 31.32 -8.99
C PRO A 670 23.53 32.20 -7.87
N VAL A 671 22.85 32.22 -6.72
CA VAL A 671 23.32 32.95 -5.53
C VAL A 671 24.60 32.34 -4.98
N ALA A 672 24.63 31.02 -4.81
CA ALA A 672 25.80 30.27 -4.36
C ALA A 672 27.00 30.42 -5.33
N ALA A 673 26.71 30.46 -6.63
CA ALA A 673 27.73 30.68 -7.65
C ALA A 673 28.25 32.13 -7.71
N GLY A 674 27.73 33.07 -6.88
CA GLY A 674 28.17 34.44 -6.84
C GLY A 674 27.72 35.29 -8.03
N PHE A 675 26.71 34.86 -8.80
CA PHE A 675 26.22 35.58 -9.97
C PHE A 675 25.16 36.65 -9.63
N VAL A 676 24.68 36.66 -8.38
CA VAL A 676 23.73 37.66 -7.89
C VAL A 676 24.49 38.72 -7.08
N PRO A 677 24.55 39.98 -7.55
CA PRO A 677 25.27 41.01 -6.83
C PRO A 677 24.63 41.25 -5.46
N PHE A 678 25.46 41.63 -4.49
CA PHE A 678 25.10 41.97 -3.12
C PHE A 678 24.61 40.86 -2.20
N ILE A 679 24.47 39.61 -2.70
CA ILE A 679 24.07 38.45 -1.90
C ILE A 679 25.12 37.35 -2.03
N THR A 680 25.81 37.09 -0.94
CA THR A 680 26.76 35.94 -0.87
C THR A 680 26.16 34.84 0.00
N LEU A 681 26.18 33.58 -0.51
CA LEU A 681 25.74 32.42 0.23
C LEU A 681 26.95 31.61 0.68
N SER A 682 27.26 31.66 1.96
CA SER A 682 28.33 30.87 2.53
C SER A 682 28.00 29.36 2.48
N PRO A 683 29.01 28.50 2.39
CA PRO A 683 28.80 27.04 2.29
C PRO A 683 27.99 26.42 3.45
N HIS A 684 28.18 26.90 4.68
CA HIS A 684 27.42 26.40 5.84
C HIS A 684 25.95 26.83 5.81
N LEU A 685 25.62 28.05 5.34
CA LEU A 685 24.24 28.45 5.12
C LEU A 685 23.58 27.71 3.98
N ALA A 686 24.34 27.38 2.93
CA ALA A 686 23.90 26.49 1.86
C ALA A 686 23.50 25.09 2.40
N ALA A 687 24.32 24.51 3.27
CA ALA A 687 24.01 23.23 3.92
C ALA A 687 22.75 23.30 4.82
N LEU A 688 22.58 24.41 5.56
CA LEU A 688 21.38 24.62 6.38
C LEU A 688 20.12 24.72 5.51
N ALA A 689 20.16 25.49 4.45
CA ALA A 689 19.04 25.69 3.54
C ALA A 689 18.61 24.38 2.86
N MET A 690 19.57 23.52 2.48
CA MET A 690 19.32 22.16 1.96
C MET A 690 18.47 21.32 2.95
N CYS A 691 18.73 21.43 4.25
CA CYS A 691 17.99 20.69 5.28
C CYS A 691 16.52 21.05 5.32
N PHE A 692 16.20 22.36 5.19
CA PHE A 692 14.82 22.83 5.16
C PHE A 692 14.04 22.32 3.95
N SER A 693 14.67 22.22 2.78
CA SER A 693 14.03 21.71 1.58
C SER A 693 13.53 20.26 1.79
N SER A 694 14.37 19.37 2.32
CA SER A 694 13.99 17.98 2.61
C SER A 694 12.88 17.90 3.67
N LEU A 695 12.95 18.72 4.72
CA LEU A 695 11.94 18.76 5.77
C LEU A 695 10.58 19.20 5.23
N CYS A 696 10.53 20.23 4.38
CA CYS A 696 9.31 20.72 3.77
C CYS A 696 8.62 19.62 2.93
N VAL A 697 9.35 18.88 2.13
CA VAL A 697 8.83 17.74 1.33
C VAL A 697 8.18 16.69 2.21
N VAL A 698 8.84 16.32 3.30
CA VAL A 698 8.29 15.30 4.23
C VAL A 698 7.06 15.81 4.95
N LEU A 699 7.09 17.01 5.51
CA LEU A 699 5.95 17.61 6.22
C LEU A 699 4.74 17.78 5.28
N ASN A 700 4.96 18.21 4.05
CA ASN A 700 3.89 18.31 3.05
C ASN A 700 3.28 16.94 2.74
N SER A 701 4.10 15.89 2.60
CA SER A 701 3.64 14.53 2.35
C SER A 701 2.79 13.97 3.50
N LEU A 702 3.12 14.31 4.77
CA LEU A 702 2.36 13.88 5.95
C LEU A 702 0.92 14.42 5.98
N ARG A 703 0.59 15.47 5.19
CA ARG A 703 -0.78 15.98 5.05
C ARG A 703 -1.74 14.96 4.44
N LEU A 704 -1.22 13.93 3.74
CA LEU A 704 -2.03 12.83 3.23
C LEU A 704 -2.67 11.97 4.33
N ARG A 705 -2.16 12.00 5.55
CA ARG A 705 -2.76 11.29 6.69
C ARG A 705 -4.14 11.79 7.11
N LYS A 706 -4.50 13.00 6.66
CA LYS A 706 -5.76 13.69 7.00
C LYS A 706 -6.76 13.70 5.83
N VAL A 707 -6.61 12.78 4.89
CA VAL A 707 -7.55 12.64 3.75
C VAL A 707 -8.84 11.98 4.18
#